data_d73af25f20067787e260d2a75f2cfeee
#
_entry.id   d73af25f20067787e260d2a75f2cfeee
#
_cell.length_a   1.000
_cell.length_b   1.000
_cell.length_c   1.000
_cell.angle_alpha   90.00
_cell.angle_beta   90.00
_cell.angle_gamma   90.00
#
_symmetry.space_group_name_H-M   'P 1'
#
loop_
_entity.id
_entity.type
_entity.pdbx_description
1 polymer ?
#
loop_
_entity_poly.entity_id
_entity_poly.type
_entity_poly.pdbx_seq_one_letter_code
_entity_poly.pdbx_strand_id
1 'polypeptide(L)'
;MASGYFKTMPVHLILGTLPKDSTEIILPEHLTSNGKVNYKLGDTVTLDVGDRTLDGRRLGQDTPVYTYDSETQVEIMSGERLENTEPRTYTVVGIYERPTFEDYSAPGYTALTAADTKSADQSPIHCYFKLHKPAGVYDFMKEMGYTQEYRYAYNTKVLLYSGTAPFDSFLTAFYSLAAIIIALIVFGSVSLIYNAFSISVSERTRQFGLLSSVGATRKQLRRMVLFEALAVSIVGIPLGILVGIGGIGITLLLIGDKFFSIVRVDIPMRLCVSWQAVVIAAVIALVTVLISAWIPSKRATRVSAVEAIRQSMDIKVSGRPVRTSKLAYKLFGLPGVLAGKHYKRNRKKYRTTVVSLFMSIVLFVSAAAFTDYMMESAEGGLASDQFDLIYAAESDASSAMTPDALLELLFSEQNVTGGTYTKKQFLQGDISREYVTAMFADRFADFGMEREDAAPKNLSISGYLYFVADAEFNRLLEKYNLKEADYYDRDNPLGIALDRNIELDRRLEKYVTLDTLKGDGCVIEGLYYVEIDGYYRKDSRIDENGNKVVLYQNRDNENDIIELPYEESFAKYTLRSEKTIEEAPFFVSRSTPVAINMIYPYSMLESVVPEAALNQFRNTEYFLTSSNHTASFENLAPVL
;
A
#
# COMPACT_ATOMS: atom_id res chain seq x y z
N MET A 1 -29.33 -17.17 2.52
CA MET A 1 -27.97 -17.65 2.14
C MET A 1 -28.04 -19.07 1.61
N ALA A 2 -27.36 -19.38 0.49
CA ALA A 2 -27.30 -20.76 -0.01
C ALA A 2 -26.43 -21.65 0.88
N SER A 3 -26.65 -22.97 0.87
CA SER A 3 -25.97 -23.93 1.76
C SER A 3 -24.44 -23.93 1.72
N GLY A 4 -23.84 -23.45 0.63
CA GLY A 4 -22.38 -23.29 0.50
C GLY A 4 -21.82 -22.00 1.07
N TYR A 5 -22.65 -21.00 1.36
CA TYR A 5 -22.22 -19.67 1.80
C TYR A 5 -21.38 -19.71 3.08
N PHE A 6 -21.86 -20.39 4.09
CA PHE A 6 -21.19 -20.50 5.39
C PHE A 6 -19.85 -21.27 5.37
N LYS A 7 -19.56 -21.97 4.27
CA LYS A 7 -18.24 -22.61 4.06
C LYS A 7 -17.23 -21.68 3.42
N THR A 8 -17.70 -20.64 2.75
CA THR A 8 -16.88 -19.74 1.92
C THR A 8 -16.69 -18.40 2.60
N MET A 9 -17.72 -17.90 3.26
CA MET A 9 -17.70 -16.61 3.95
C MET A 9 -17.20 -16.76 5.40
N PRO A 10 -16.45 -15.78 5.92
CA PRO A 10 -15.92 -15.80 7.28
C PRO A 10 -17.02 -15.49 8.30
N VAL A 11 -17.86 -16.46 8.59
CA VAL A 11 -18.88 -16.38 9.62
C VAL A 11 -18.44 -17.26 10.78
N HIS A 12 -18.06 -16.62 11.88
CA HIS A 12 -17.57 -17.29 13.08
C HIS A 12 -18.67 -17.32 14.14
N LEU A 13 -19.24 -18.52 14.40
CA LEU A 13 -20.23 -18.69 15.45
C LEU A 13 -19.60 -18.60 16.84
N ILE A 14 -20.19 -17.76 17.68
CA ILE A 14 -19.86 -17.67 19.11
C ILE A 14 -20.73 -18.67 19.88
N LEU A 15 -22.03 -18.76 19.54
CA LEU A 15 -23.00 -19.58 20.23
C LEU A 15 -24.03 -20.16 19.26
N GLY A 16 -24.50 -21.38 19.48
CA GLY A 16 -25.59 -21.98 18.71
C GLY A 16 -25.13 -22.73 17.46
N THR A 17 -26.00 -22.72 16.43
CA THR A 17 -25.79 -23.43 15.16
C THR A 17 -26.11 -22.54 13.97
N LEU A 18 -25.60 -22.91 12.79
CA LEU A 18 -25.96 -22.22 11.54
C LEU A 18 -27.40 -22.49 11.16
N PRO A 19 -28.11 -21.54 10.52
CA PRO A 19 -29.50 -21.71 10.11
C PRO A 19 -29.61 -22.78 9.05
N LYS A 20 -30.62 -23.66 9.21
CA LYS A 20 -30.90 -24.79 8.32
C LYS A 20 -31.89 -24.42 7.22
N ASP A 21 -32.80 -23.53 7.53
CA ASP A 21 -33.86 -23.08 6.62
C ASP A 21 -34.15 -21.57 6.80
N SER A 22 -35.08 -21.06 6.01
CA SER A 22 -35.45 -19.64 5.98
C SER A 22 -36.26 -19.15 7.19
N THR A 23 -36.57 -20.03 8.13
CA THR A 23 -37.27 -19.67 9.39
C THR A 23 -36.30 -19.54 10.56
N GLU A 24 -35.03 -19.93 10.38
CA GLU A 24 -33.97 -19.80 11.36
C GLU A 24 -33.10 -18.62 11.01
N ILE A 25 -32.59 -17.90 12.04
CA ILE A 25 -31.73 -16.73 11.89
C ILE A 25 -30.57 -16.77 12.87
N ILE A 26 -29.42 -16.27 12.47
CA ILE A 26 -28.31 -15.95 13.35
C ILE A 26 -28.11 -14.45 13.41
N LEU A 27 -27.76 -13.93 14.58
CA LEU A 27 -27.61 -12.51 14.87
C LEU A 27 -26.16 -12.21 15.23
N PRO A 28 -25.65 -11.02 14.87
CA PRO A 28 -24.29 -10.63 15.23
C PRO A 28 -24.22 -10.18 16.70
N GLU A 29 -23.10 -10.48 17.37
CA GLU A 29 -22.88 -10.16 18.79
C GLU A 29 -23.00 -8.66 19.07
N HIS A 30 -22.53 -7.81 18.18
CA HIS A 30 -22.57 -6.36 18.36
C HIS A 30 -23.99 -5.77 18.32
N LEU A 31 -25.01 -6.54 17.91
CA LEU A 31 -26.41 -6.19 18.15
C LEU A 31 -26.69 -6.04 19.65
N THR A 32 -26.08 -6.88 20.49
CA THR A 32 -26.21 -6.79 21.94
C THR A 32 -25.33 -5.68 22.53
N SER A 33 -24.06 -5.60 22.11
CA SER A 33 -23.12 -4.61 22.69
C SER A 33 -23.43 -3.17 22.26
N ASN A 34 -23.76 -2.92 21.00
CA ASN A 34 -24.03 -1.60 20.46
C ASN A 34 -25.53 -1.28 20.42
N GLY A 35 -26.33 -2.21 19.87
CA GLY A 35 -27.78 -2.02 19.72
C GLY A 35 -28.59 -2.20 21.01
N LYS A 36 -27.95 -2.71 22.08
CA LYS A 36 -28.56 -2.99 23.38
C LYS A 36 -29.79 -3.90 23.29
N VAL A 37 -29.90 -4.67 22.20
CA VAL A 37 -30.97 -5.65 21.97
C VAL A 37 -30.41 -7.04 22.27
N ASN A 38 -31.04 -7.77 23.18
CA ASN A 38 -30.54 -9.05 23.66
C ASN A 38 -31.53 -10.16 23.32
N TYR A 39 -31.19 -10.99 22.35
CA TYR A 39 -31.92 -12.22 22.01
C TYR A 39 -31.16 -13.44 22.52
N LYS A 40 -31.90 -14.44 22.98
CA LYS A 40 -31.39 -15.74 23.40
C LYS A 40 -31.66 -16.80 22.33
N LEU A 41 -30.87 -17.86 22.36
CA LEU A 41 -31.14 -19.02 21.51
C LEU A 41 -32.56 -19.57 21.79
N GLY A 42 -33.32 -19.77 20.73
CA GLY A 42 -34.70 -20.22 20.78
C GLY A 42 -35.73 -19.09 20.83
N ASP A 43 -35.31 -17.85 21.01
CA ASP A 43 -36.24 -16.71 20.95
C ASP A 43 -36.82 -16.57 19.51
N THR A 44 -38.01 -16.06 19.45
CA THR A 44 -38.69 -15.75 18.19
C THR A 44 -38.65 -14.27 17.94
N VAL A 45 -38.22 -13.86 16.75
CA VAL A 45 -38.21 -12.47 16.30
C VAL A 45 -39.02 -12.33 15.03
N THR A 46 -39.90 -11.34 15.00
CA THR A 46 -40.65 -10.98 13.79
C THR A 46 -40.11 -9.67 13.26
N LEU A 47 -39.66 -9.69 12.02
CA LEU A 47 -39.07 -8.55 11.32
C LEU A 47 -39.90 -8.24 10.08
N ASP A 48 -40.14 -6.97 9.82
CA ASP A 48 -40.68 -6.53 8.53
C ASP A 48 -39.52 -6.52 7.52
N VAL A 49 -39.58 -7.42 6.55
CA VAL A 49 -38.57 -7.58 5.52
C VAL A 49 -39.06 -6.92 4.25
N GLY A 50 -38.30 -5.96 3.73
CA GLY A 50 -38.66 -5.17 2.55
C GLY A 50 -37.46 -4.53 1.88
N ASP A 51 -37.76 -3.64 0.96
CA ASP A 51 -36.78 -2.85 0.24
C ASP A 51 -36.53 -1.53 0.97
N ARG A 52 -35.26 -1.25 1.32
CA ARG A 52 -34.85 0.06 1.81
C ARG A 52 -34.85 1.03 0.63
N THR A 53 -35.60 2.11 0.75
CA THR A 53 -35.70 3.13 -0.30
C THR A 53 -35.48 4.52 0.27
N LEU A 54 -34.85 5.36 -0.52
CA LEU A 54 -34.76 6.79 -0.30
C LEU A 54 -35.08 7.48 -1.63
N ASP A 55 -36.05 8.36 -1.65
CA ASP A 55 -36.50 9.10 -2.85
C ASP A 55 -36.78 8.19 -4.06
N GLY A 56 -37.40 7.03 -3.80
CA GLY A 56 -37.71 6.03 -4.83
C GLY A 56 -36.52 5.24 -5.35
N ARG A 57 -35.32 5.44 -4.78
CA ARG A 57 -34.14 4.64 -5.10
C ARG A 57 -33.98 3.52 -4.08
N ARG A 58 -33.77 2.31 -4.56
CA ARG A 58 -33.44 1.19 -3.70
C ARG A 58 -32.02 1.33 -3.15
N LEU A 59 -31.89 1.28 -1.84
CA LEU A 59 -30.61 1.35 -1.14
C LEU A 59 -30.01 -0.06 -0.98
N GLY A 60 -28.68 -0.13 -1.03
CA GLY A 60 -27.97 -1.33 -0.63
C GLY A 60 -27.98 -1.52 0.89
N GLN A 61 -27.71 -2.73 1.36
CA GLN A 61 -27.67 -3.06 2.79
C GLN A 61 -26.72 -2.16 3.58
N ASP A 62 -25.56 -1.86 3.02
CA ASP A 62 -24.49 -1.11 3.68
C ASP A 62 -24.49 0.37 3.31
N THR A 63 -25.50 0.86 2.56
CA THR A 63 -25.55 2.27 2.17
C THR A 63 -25.98 3.12 3.36
N PRO A 64 -25.09 3.95 3.94
CA PRO A 64 -25.44 4.87 4.99
C PRO A 64 -26.29 6.00 4.44
N VAL A 65 -27.31 6.41 5.16
CA VAL A 65 -28.15 7.56 4.83
C VAL A 65 -28.23 8.42 6.08
N TYR A 66 -27.41 9.46 6.11
CA TYR A 66 -27.36 10.38 7.23
C TYR A 66 -27.74 11.78 6.76
N THR A 67 -28.57 12.47 7.52
CA THR A 67 -28.74 13.94 7.46
C THR A 67 -28.36 14.48 8.82
N TYR A 68 -27.71 15.63 8.83
CA TYR A 68 -27.47 16.36 10.07
C TYR A 68 -28.65 17.30 10.33
N ASP A 69 -29.22 17.24 11.53
CA ASP A 69 -30.13 18.26 12.00
C ASP A 69 -29.36 19.56 12.19
N SER A 70 -29.71 20.60 11.46
CA SER A 70 -29.04 21.90 11.49
C SER A 70 -29.12 22.62 12.84
N GLU A 71 -30.09 22.26 13.69
CA GLU A 71 -30.27 22.91 15.01
C GLU A 71 -29.56 22.15 16.15
N THR A 72 -29.55 20.82 16.08
CA THR A 72 -29.05 19.98 17.18
C THR A 72 -27.68 19.36 16.90
N GLN A 73 -27.15 19.48 15.67
CA GLN A 73 -25.90 18.84 15.22
C GLN A 73 -25.93 17.29 15.40
N VAL A 74 -27.12 16.72 15.59
CA VAL A 74 -27.30 15.28 15.75
C VAL A 74 -27.54 14.66 14.38
N GLU A 75 -26.80 13.60 14.11
CA GLU A 75 -26.96 12.77 12.94
C GLU A 75 -28.34 12.11 12.95
N ILE A 76 -29.23 12.46 12.01
CA ILE A 76 -30.55 11.86 11.89
C ILE A 76 -30.52 10.98 10.65
N MET A 77 -31.06 9.76 10.77
CA MET A 77 -31.39 8.96 9.59
C MET A 77 -32.55 9.61 8.86
N SER A 78 -32.28 10.24 7.71
CA SER A 78 -33.28 11.02 7.01
C SER A 78 -34.02 10.23 5.97
N GLY A 79 -35.34 10.24 6.08
CA GLY A 79 -36.25 9.97 4.96
C GLY A 79 -36.25 8.54 4.39
N GLU A 80 -35.40 7.66 4.91
CA GLU A 80 -35.40 6.27 4.50
C GLU A 80 -36.74 5.60 4.82
N ARG A 81 -37.28 4.88 3.85
CA ARG A 81 -38.53 4.11 4.01
C ARG A 81 -38.24 2.66 3.71
N LEU A 82 -38.98 1.80 4.40
CA LEU A 82 -39.05 0.37 4.10
C LEU A 82 -40.30 0.14 3.27
N GLU A 83 -40.11 -0.21 2.00
CA GLU A 83 -41.20 -0.48 1.05
C GLU A 83 -41.32 -1.97 0.76
N ASN A 84 -42.47 -2.41 0.24
CA ASN A 84 -42.75 -3.80 -0.08
C ASN A 84 -42.51 -4.75 1.11
N THR A 85 -42.96 -4.33 2.29
CA THR A 85 -42.71 -5.04 3.53
C THR A 85 -43.56 -6.28 3.68
N GLU A 86 -42.94 -7.38 4.09
CA GLU A 86 -43.60 -8.61 4.54
C GLU A 86 -43.10 -8.96 5.95
N PRO A 87 -44.01 -9.17 6.92
CA PRO A 87 -43.62 -9.65 8.24
C PRO A 87 -43.15 -11.09 8.15
N ARG A 88 -41.89 -11.33 8.55
CA ARG A 88 -41.30 -12.67 8.62
C ARG A 88 -40.89 -12.99 10.04
N THR A 89 -41.25 -14.18 10.50
CA THR A 89 -40.93 -14.66 11.84
C THR A 89 -39.77 -15.65 11.76
N TYR A 90 -38.79 -15.44 12.59
CA TYR A 90 -37.57 -16.26 12.65
C TYR A 90 -37.33 -16.77 14.06
N THR A 91 -36.73 -17.96 14.17
CA THR A 91 -36.16 -18.46 15.42
C THR A 91 -34.67 -18.17 15.48
N VAL A 92 -34.19 -17.57 16.55
CA VAL A 92 -32.78 -17.28 16.76
C VAL A 92 -32.05 -18.59 17.11
N VAL A 93 -31.22 -19.09 16.21
CA VAL A 93 -30.49 -20.36 16.38
C VAL A 93 -29.00 -20.18 16.67
N GLY A 94 -28.45 -18.98 16.51
CA GLY A 94 -27.05 -18.71 16.78
C GLY A 94 -26.72 -17.24 16.92
N ILE A 95 -25.58 -17.00 17.56
CA ILE A 95 -24.93 -15.69 17.66
C ILE A 95 -23.55 -15.84 17.06
N TYR A 96 -23.13 -14.85 16.25
CA TYR A 96 -21.86 -14.90 15.55
C TYR A 96 -21.10 -13.58 15.71
N GLU A 97 -19.77 -13.62 15.53
CA GLU A 97 -18.89 -12.43 15.56
C GLU A 97 -19.29 -11.44 14.46
N ARG A 98 -19.06 -10.15 14.69
CA ARG A 98 -19.28 -9.14 13.64
C ARG A 98 -18.58 -9.57 12.35
N PRO A 99 -19.31 -9.70 11.23
CA PRO A 99 -18.69 -10.17 10.00
C PRO A 99 -17.80 -9.09 9.39
N THR A 100 -16.64 -9.48 8.87
CA THR A 100 -15.70 -8.57 8.22
C THR A 100 -16.19 -7.97 6.90
N PHE A 101 -17.31 -8.48 6.37
CA PHE A 101 -17.99 -7.95 5.18
C PHE A 101 -19.08 -6.93 5.51
N GLU A 102 -19.39 -6.68 6.77
CA GLU A 102 -20.26 -5.59 7.21
C GLU A 102 -19.43 -4.33 7.36
N ASP A 103 -19.78 -3.27 6.63
CA ASP A 103 -19.12 -1.98 6.76
C ASP A 103 -19.34 -1.38 8.16
N TYR A 104 -18.34 -0.69 8.71
CA TYR A 104 -18.49 0.01 9.99
C TYR A 104 -19.51 1.14 9.93
N SER A 105 -19.71 1.72 8.75
CA SER A 105 -20.70 2.75 8.46
C SER A 105 -22.08 2.20 8.11
N ALA A 106 -22.27 0.86 8.14
CA ALA A 106 -23.57 0.25 7.86
C ALA A 106 -24.64 0.74 8.84
N PRO A 107 -25.81 1.17 8.37
CA PRO A 107 -26.86 1.76 9.21
C PRO A 107 -27.61 0.75 10.09
N GLY A 108 -27.27 -0.52 9.99
CA GLY A 108 -27.92 -1.61 10.72
C GLY A 108 -27.03 -2.82 10.90
N TYR A 109 -27.58 -3.83 11.57
CA TYR A 109 -26.90 -5.06 11.90
C TYR A 109 -27.20 -6.15 10.89
N THR A 110 -26.18 -6.88 10.44
CA THR A 110 -26.35 -7.96 9.45
C THR A 110 -26.87 -9.23 10.12
N ALA A 111 -28.12 -9.57 9.92
CA ALA A 111 -28.68 -10.85 10.31
C ALA A 111 -28.61 -11.85 9.14
N LEU A 112 -28.32 -13.12 9.41
CA LEU A 112 -28.14 -14.14 8.37
C LEU A 112 -29.14 -15.28 8.54
N THR A 113 -29.82 -15.62 7.43
CA THR A 113 -30.75 -16.75 7.35
C THR A 113 -30.44 -17.64 6.15
N ALA A 114 -30.97 -18.86 6.11
CA ALA A 114 -30.83 -19.70 4.92
C ALA A 114 -31.71 -19.18 3.78
N ALA A 115 -31.27 -19.34 2.54
CA ALA A 115 -32.07 -18.94 1.38
C ALA A 115 -33.24 -19.87 1.14
N ASP A 116 -34.41 -19.31 0.93
CA ASP A 116 -35.52 -20.05 0.34
C ASP A 116 -35.33 -20.08 -1.19
N THR A 117 -34.87 -21.22 -1.69
CA THR A 117 -34.63 -21.41 -3.13
C THR A 117 -35.90 -21.53 -3.96
N LYS A 118 -37.09 -21.62 -3.30
CA LYS A 118 -38.39 -21.74 -3.98
C LYS A 118 -39.00 -20.37 -4.31
N SER A 119 -38.67 -19.35 -3.56
CA SER A 119 -39.10 -17.97 -3.79
C SER A 119 -37.95 -17.15 -4.40
N ALA A 120 -37.39 -17.58 -5.53
CA ALA A 120 -36.41 -16.80 -6.28
C ALA A 120 -37.11 -15.56 -6.86
N ASP A 121 -37.26 -14.56 -6.02
CA ASP A 121 -37.73 -13.25 -6.37
C ASP A 121 -36.63 -12.49 -7.15
N GLN A 122 -36.98 -11.47 -7.89
CA GLN A 122 -36.13 -10.67 -8.78
C GLN A 122 -35.00 -9.89 -8.08
N SER A 123 -34.67 -10.28 -6.87
CA SER A 123 -33.58 -9.69 -6.10
C SER A 123 -32.22 -10.05 -6.71
N PRO A 124 -31.27 -9.12 -6.78
CA PRO A 124 -29.92 -9.40 -7.30
C PRO A 124 -29.27 -10.50 -6.47
N ILE A 125 -28.75 -11.53 -7.16
CA ILE A 125 -28.07 -12.66 -6.53
C ILE A 125 -26.57 -12.38 -6.55
N HIS A 126 -25.96 -12.36 -5.36
CA HIS A 126 -24.51 -12.29 -5.22
C HIS A 126 -23.91 -13.70 -5.15
N CYS A 127 -23.06 -14.05 -6.11
CA CYS A 127 -22.37 -15.32 -6.15
C CYS A 127 -20.93 -15.15 -5.67
N TYR A 128 -20.55 -15.89 -4.63
CA TYR A 128 -19.19 -15.95 -4.12
C TYR A 128 -18.57 -17.29 -4.49
N PHE A 129 -17.42 -17.28 -5.14
CA PHE A 129 -16.73 -18.51 -5.50
C PHE A 129 -15.22 -18.38 -5.27
N LYS A 130 -14.59 -19.52 -4.99
CA LYS A 130 -13.17 -19.65 -4.77
C LYS A 130 -12.60 -20.70 -5.72
N LEU A 131 -11.58 -20.36 -6.46
CA LEU A 131 -10.89 -21.31 -7.32
C LEU A 131 -9.89 -22.14 -6.50
N HIS A 132 -9.71 -23.40 -6.91
CA HIS A 132 -8.68 -24.27 -6.34
C HIS A 132 -7.26 -23.72 -6.53
N LYS A 133 -7.04 -23.03 -7.65
CA LYS A 133 -5.80 -22.31 -7.96
C LYS A 133 -6.12 -20.83 -8.08
N PRO A 134 -5.85 -20.01 -7.06
CA PRO A 134 -6.10 -18.57 -7.10
C PRO A 134 -5.48 -17.87 -8.31
N ALA A 135 -4.30 -18.31 -8.77
CA ALA A 135 -3.61 -17.77 -9.94
C ALA A 135 -4.43 -17.79 -11.25
N GLY A 136 -5.41 -18.68 -11.36
CA GLY A 136 -6.27 -18.78 -12.54
C GLY A 136 -7.50 -17.89 -12.52
N VAL A 137 -7.69 -17.05 -11.49
CA VAL A 137 -8.95 -16.28 -11.33
C VAL A 137 -9.15 -15.24 -12.42
N TYR A 138 -8.10 -14.60 -12.86
CA TYR A 138 -8.17 -13.56 -13.90
C TYR A 138 -8.47 -14.17 -15.27
N ASP A 139 -7.83 -15.30 -15.61
CA ASP A 139 -8.11 -16.03 -16.85
C ASP A 139 -9.52 -16.58 -16.86
N PHE A 140 -9.96 -17.16 -15.74
CA PHE A 140 -11.33 -17.65 -15.58
C PHE A 140 -12.37 -16.55 -15.80
N MET A 141 -12.18 -15.36 -15.21
CA MET A 141 -13.10 -14.24 -15.40
C MET A 141 -13.08 -13.72 -16.84
N LYS A 142 -11.92 -13.76 -17.50
CA LYS A 142 -11.78 -13.40 -18.92
C LYS A 142 -12.49 -14.39 -19.84
N GLU A 143 -12.45 -15.69 -19.54
CA GLU A 143 -13.15 -16.75 -20.28
C GLU A 143 -14.67 -16.70 -20.08
N MET A 144 -15.12 -16.33 -18.87
CA MET A 144 -16.55 -16.16 -18.57
C MET A 144 -17.21 -15.03 -19.36
N GLY A 145 -16.44 -14.21 -20.03
CA GLY A 145 -16.90 -13.11 -20.86
C GLY A 145 -17.39 -11.93 -20.02
N TYR A 146 -16.75 -10.80 -20.22
CA TYR A 146 -17.19 -9.53 -19.67
C TYR A 146 -18.46 -9.09 -20.41
N THR A 147 -19.62 -9.40 -19.89
CA THR A 147 -20.86 -8.77 -20.35
C THR A 147 -21.15 -7.59 -19.43
N GLN A 148 -21.55 -6.45 -19.99
CA GLN A 148 -21.98 -5.27 -19.20
C GLN A 148 -23.14 -5.59 -18.24
N GLU A 149 -23.69 -6.76 -18.34
CA GLU A 149 -24.85 -7.24 -17.61
C GLU A 149 -24.53 -7.71 -16.18
N TYR A 150 -23.27 -8.12 -15.90
CA TYR A 150 -22.87 -8.64 -14.59
C TYR A 150 -21.74 -7.84 -14.00
N ARG A 151 -21.94 -7.33 -12.77
CA ARG A 151 -20.89 -6.70 -11.99
C ARG A 151 -20.11 -7.76 -11.24
N TYR A 152 -18.79 -7.70 -11.30
CA TYR A 152 -17.94 -8.56 -10.50
C TYR A 152 -16.84 -7.75 -9.79
N ALA A 153 -16.40 -8.29 -8.66
CA ALA A 153 -15.28 -7.75 -7.90
C ALA A 153 -14.35 -8.88 -7.49
N TYR A 154 -13.06 -8.58 -7.48
CA TYR A 154 -12.05 -9.49 -6.95
C TYR A 154 -11.80 -9.19 -5.48
N ASN A 155 -11.64 -10.24 -4.67
CA ASN A 155 -11.05 -10.06 -3.34
C ASN A 155 -9.52 -9.91 -3.51
N THR A 156 -9.11 -8.71 -3.93
CA THR A 156 -7.71 -8.39 -4.28
C THR A 156 -6.75 -8.62 -3.12
N LYS A 157 -7.18 -8.37 -1.89
CA LYS A 157 -6.37 -8.62 -0.69
C LYS A 157 -6.07 -10.11 -0.52
N VAL A 158 -7.09 -10.96 -0.57
CA VAL A 158 -6.91 -12.42 -0.46
C VAL A 158 -6.09 -12.98 -1.60
N LEU A 159 -6.30 -12.49 -2.82
CA LEU A 159 -5.51 -12.89 -3.99
C LEU A 159 -4.04 -12.51 -3.84
N LEU A 160 -3.75 -11.29 -3.40
CA LEU A 160 -2.39 -10.83 -3.16
C LEU A 160 -1.67 -11.69 -2.11
N TYR A 161 -2.34 -11.99 -0.98
CA TYR A 161 -1.79 -12.90 0.05
C TYR A 161 -1.64 -14.35 -0.44
N SER A 162 -2.39 -14.74 -1.46
CA SER A 162 -2.24 -16.03 -2.14
C SER A 162 -1.14 -16.04 -3.20
N GLY A 163 -0.38 -14.94 -3.33
CA GLY A 163 0.66 -14.78 -4.35
C GLY A 163 0.09 -14.59 -5.76
N THR A 164 -1.11 -14.04 -5.86
CA THR A 164 -1.78 -13.76 -7.14
C THR A 164 -2.08 -12.28 -7.23
N ALA A 165 -1.53 -11.61 -8.24
CA ALA A 165 -1.79 -10.20 -8.50
C ALA A 165 -2.46 -10.04 -9.88
N PRO A 166 -3.25 -8.98 -10.09
CA PRO A 166 -3.87 -8.71 -11.38
C PRO A 166 -2.84 -8.45 -12.49
N PHE A 167 -1.60 -8.11 -12.11
CA PHE A 167 -0.50 -7.84 -13.01
C PHE A 167 0.73 -8.67 -12.63
N ASP A 168 1.30 -9.37 -13.59
CA ASP A 168 2.53 -10.17 -13.40
C ASP A 168 3.74 -9.32 -12.97
N SER A 169 3.72 -8.02 -13.27
CA SER A 169 4.80 -7.09 -12.95
C SER A 169 5.10 -7.00 -11.43
N PHE A 170 4.07 -7.00 -10.57
CA PHE A 170 4.26 -6.96 -9.12
C PHE A 170 4.92 -8.25 -8.61
N LEU A 171 4.38 -9.41 -9.01
CA LEU A 171 4.93 -10.70 -8.61
C LEU A 171 6.33 -10.92 -9.19
N THR A 172 6.56 -10.51 -10.43
CA THR A 172 7.88 -10.58 -11.09
C THR A 172 8.90 -9.72 -10.34
N ALA A 173 8.56 -8.50 -9.95
CA ALA A 173 9.42 -7.64 -9.15
C ALA A 173 9.73 -8.28 -7.79
N PHE A 174 8.72 -8.80 -7.10
CA PHE A 174 8.87 -9.45 -5.80
C PHE A 174 9.76 -10.70 -5.88
N TYR A 175 9.50 -11.60 -6.85
CA TYR A 175 10.32 -12.79 -7.03
C TYR A 175 11.73 -12.48 -7.51
N SER A 176 11.94 -11.48 -8.36
CA SER A 176 13.28 -11.06 -8.78
C SER A 176 14.09 -10.51 -7.61
N LEU A 177 13.48 -9.73 -6.75
CA LEU A 177 14.10 -9.22 -5.52
C LEU A 177 14.47 -10.36 -4.56
N ALA A 178 13.54 -11.29 -4.32
CA ALA A 178 13.79 -12.48 -3.52
C ALA A 178 14.94 -13.32 -4.11
N ALA A 179 14.99 -13.50 -5.42
CA ALA A 179 16.05 -14.22 -6.11
C ALA A 179 17.43 -13.55 -5.94
N ILE A 180 17.49 -12.21 -5.99
CA ILE A 180 18.73 -11.46 -5.75
C ILE A 180 19.22 -11.67 -4.32
N ILE A 181 18.34 -11.58 -3.32
CA ILE A 181 18.68 -11.80 -1.91
C ILE A 181 19.16 -13.23 -1.69
N ILE A 182 18.44 -14.23 -2.23
CA ILE A 182 18.84 -15.64 -2.14
C ILE A 182 20.23 -15.84 -2.80
N ALA A 183 20.48 -15.25 -3.97
CA ALA A 183 21.76 -15.33 -4.65
C ALA A 183 22.90 -14.74 -3.82
N LEU A 184 22.68 -13.58 -3.17
CA LEU A 184 23.66 -12.97 -2.26
C LEU A 184 23.96 -13.85 -1.05
N ILE A 185 22.92 -14.42 -0.42
CA ILE A 185 23.07 -15.34 0.72
C ILE A 185 23.83 -16.59 0.31
N VAL A 186 23.47 -17.22 -0.80
CA VAL A 186 24.14 -18.41 -1.33
C VAL A 186 25.62 -18.11 -1.63
N PHE A 187 25.90 -16.99 -2.30
CA PHE A 187 27.28 -16.61 -2.63
C PHE A 187 28.12 -16.35 -1.37
N GLY A 188 27.58 -15.65 -0.38
CA GLY A 188 28.22 -15.44 0.92
C GLY A 188 28.49 -16.77 1.64
N SER A 189 27.49 -17.64 1.70
CA SER A 189 27.59 -18.97 2.31
C SER A 189 28.60 -19.85 1.61
N VAL A 190 28.59 -19.89 0.26
CA VAL A 190 29.60 -20.62 -0.54
C VAL A 190 31.00 -20.16 -0.19
N SER A 191 31.22 -18.84 -0.06
CA SER A 191 32.53 -18.28 0.25
C SER A 191 33.03 -18.68 1.66
N LEU A 192 32.13 -18.63 2.67
CA LEU A 192 32.47 -19.04 4.06
C LEU A 192 32.76 -20.54 4.15
N ILE A 193 31.89 -21.37 3.61
CA ILE A 193 32.01 -22.83 3.63
C ILE A 193 33.24 -23.25 2.83
N TYR A 194 33.49 -22.66 1.66
CA TYR A 194 34.70 -22.88 0.87
C TYR A 194 35.97 -22.58 1.68
N ASN A 195 35.99 -21.47 2.44
CA ASN A 195 37.14 -21.13 3.27
C ASN A 195 37.38 -22.19 4.36
N ALA A 196 36.34 -22.62 5.05
CA ALA A 196 36.42 -23.66 6.08
C ALA A 196 36.94 -25.00 5.51
N PHE A 197 36.38 -25.47 4.40
CA PHE A 197 36.84 -26.67 3.73
C PHE A 197 38.26 -26.52 3.15
N SER A 198 38.65 -25.37 2.65
CA SER A 198 39.99 -25.11 2.11
C SER A 198 41.05 -25.23 3.21
N ILE A 199 40.76 -24.75 4.43
CA ILE A 199 41.63 -24.90 5.61
C ILE A 199 41.72 -26.37 6.05
N SER A 200 40.57 -27.03 6.28
CA SER A 200 40.50 -28.43 6.71
C SER A 200 41.20 -29.37 5.73
N VAL A 201 40.94 -29.19 4.42
CA VAL A 201 41.59 -29.99 3.38
C VAL A 201 43.08 -29.72 3.25
N SER A 202 43.52 -28.45 3.47
CA SER A 202 44.96 -28.10 3.47
C SER A 202 45.70 -28.78 4.62
N GLU A 203 45.13 -28.83 5.84
CA GLU A 203 45.69 -29.51 7.00
C GLU A 203 45.84 -31.03 6.79
N ARG A 204 44.93 -31.65 6.04
CA ARG A 204 44.94 -33.07 5.76
C ARG A 204 45.68 -33.46 4.47
N THR A 205 46.33 -32.51 3.78
CA THR A 205 47.02 -32.76 2.51
C THR A 205 48.08 -33.87 2.65
N ARG A 206 48.78 -33.96 3.79
CA ARG A 206 49.75 -35.03 4.06
C ARG A 206 49.09 -36.41 4.13
N GLN A 207 47.90 -36.51 4.75
CA GLN A 207 47.13 -37.77 4.84
C GLN A 207 46.67 -38.19 3.44
N PHE A 208 46.25 -37.28 2.59
CA PHE A 208 45.91 -37.55 1.18
C PHE A 208 47.11 -38.02 0.38
N GLY A 209 48.31 -37.47 0.65
CA GLY A 209 49.56 -37.93 0.09
C GLY A 209 49.89 -39.39 0.46
N LEU A 210 49.74 -39.74 1.74
CA LEU A 210 49.94 -41.13 2.23
C LEU A 210 48.93 -42.09 1.59
N LEU A 211 47.63 -41.74 1.51
CA LEU A 211 46.63 -42.57 0.84
C LEU A 211 46.89 -42.73 -0.65
N SER A 212 47.35 -41.65 -1.31
CA SER A 212 47.74 -41.71 -2.70
C SER A 212 48.98 -42.60 -2.96
N SER A 213 49.93 -42.64 -2.04
CA SER A 213 51.12 -43.51 -2.11
C SER A 213 50.77 -45.00 -2.00
N VAL A 214 49.69 -45.37 -1.31
CA VAL A 214 49.13 -46.71 -1.18
C VAL A 214 48.18 -47.08 -2.30
N GLY A 215 47.99 -46.16 -3.28
CA GLY A 215 47.21 -46.44 -4.52
C GLY A 215 45.81 -45.80 -4.57
N ALA A 216 45.46 -44.96 -3.62
CA ALA A 216 44.16 -44.25 -3.71
C ALA A 216 44.10 -43.32 -4.92
N THR A 217 43.02 -43.45 -5.69
CA THR A 217 42.81 -42.60 -6.89
C THR A 217 42.30 -41.19 -6.50
N ARG A 218 42.58 -40.19 -7.35
CA ARG A 218 42.07 -38.81 -7.15
C ARG A 218 40.55 -38.75 -7.00
N LYS A 219 39.85 -39.69 -7.66
CA LYS A 219 38.37 -39.75 -7.59
C LYS A 219 37.87 -40.24 -6.24
N GLN A 220 38.60 -41.23 -5.65
CA GLN A 220 38.30 -41.72 -4.29
C GLN A 220 38.54 -40.63 -3.23
N LEU A 221 39.70 -39.96 -3.27
CA LEU A 221 40.00 -38.85 -2.35
C LEU A 221 39.01 -37.73 -2.44
N ARG A 222 38.52 -37.36 -3.64
CA ARG A 222 37.50 -36.36 -3.80
C ARG A 222 36.15 -36.80 -3.25
N ARG A 223 35.75 -38.07 -3.49
CA ARG A 223 34.52 -38.62 -2.91
C ARG A 223 34.56 -38.62 -1.38
N MET A 224 35.73 -38.88 -0.77
CA MET A 224 35.90 -38.83 0.68
C MET A 224 35.62 -37.45 1.24
N VAL A 225 36.14 -36.37 0.64
CA VAL A 225 35.87 -34.99 1.07
C VAL A 225 34.40 -34.60 0.84
N LEU A 226 33.80 -35.02 -0.26
CA LEU A 226 32.38 -34.76 -0.52
C LEU A 226 31.47 -35.56 0.43
N PHE A 227 31.85 -36.76 0.80
CA PHE A 227 31.14 -37.55 1.82
C PHE A 227 31.20 -36.89 3.20
N GLU A 228 32.35 -36.34 3.57
CA GLU A 228 32.49 -35.57 4.81
C GLU A 228 31.59 -34.31 4.79
N ALA A 229 31.56 -33.59 3.67
CA ALA A 229 30.66 -32.47 3.49
C ALA A 229 29.18 -32.87 3.62
N LEU A 230 28.82 -34.01 3.03
CA LEU A 230 27.46 -34.56 3.14
C LEU A 230 27.11 -34.95 4.58
N ALA A 231 28.05 -35.63 5.28
CA ALA A 231 27.84 -36.02 6.67
C ALA A 231 27.61 -34.82 7.60
N VAL A 232 28.38 -33.74 7.44
CA VAL A 232 28.18 -32.51 8.19
C VAL A 232 26.82 -31.84 7.79
N SER A 233 26.44 -31.96 6.52
CA SER A 233 25.17 -31.39 6.05
C SER A 233 23.94 -32.09 6.62
N ILE A 234 24.00 -33.41 6.84
CA ILE A 234 22.89 -34.20 7.43
C ILE A 234 22.51 -33.67 8.81
N VAL A 235 23.46 -33.15 9.58
CA VAL A 235 23.20 -32.54 10.89
C VAL A 235 22.98 -31.05 10.77
N GLY A 236 23.81 -30.36 9.99
CA GLY A 236 23.80 -28.91 9.88
C GLY A 236 22.55 -28.32 9.24
N ILE A 237 22.03 -28.96 8.18
CA ILE A 237 20.85 -28.47 7.48
C ILE A 237 19.58 -28.53 8.35
N PRO A 238 19.22 -29.67 8.98
CA PRO A 238 18.07 -29.72 9.88
C PRO A 238 18.18 -28.74 11.05
N LEU A 239 19.36 -28.65 11.69
CA LEU A 239 19.57 -27.66 12.76
C LEU A 239 19.40 -26.24 12.28
N GLY A 240 19.94 -25.89 11.11
CA GLY A 240 19.78 -24.56 10.52
C GLY A 240 18.32 -24.22 10.22
N ILE A 241 17.56 -25.19 9.70
CA ILE A 241 16.12 -25.02 9.43
C ILE A 241 15.35 -24.83 10.76
N LEU A 242 15.61 -25.66 11.77
CA LEU A 242 14.96 -25.54 13.08
C LEU A 242 15.24 -24.18 13.75
N VAL A 243 16.49 -23.75 13.74
CA VAL A 243 16.88 -22.44 14.29
C VAL A 243 16.25 -21.30 13.50
N GLY A 244 16.17 -21.43 12.17
CA GLY A 244 15.51 -20.44 11.29
C GLY A 244 14.00 -20.34 11.58
N ILE A 245 13.30 -21.47 11.66
CA ILE A 245 11.88 -21.51 12.00
C ILE A 245 11.65 -20.96 13.42
N GLY A 246 12.47 -21.36 14.38
CA GLY A 246 12.39 -20.85 15.75
C GLY A 246 12.64 -19.36 15.85
N GLY A 247 13.63 -18.84 15.10
CA GLY A 247 13.93 -17.40 15.03
C GLY A 247 12.76 -16.59 14.50
N ILE A 248 12.14 -17.03 13.39
CA ILE A 248 10.93 -16.38 12.84
C ILE A 248 9.79 -16.47 13.86
N GLY A 249 9.59 -17.63 14.51
CA GLY A 249 8.56 -17.80 15.53
C GLY A 249 8.72 -16.83 16.70
N ILE A 250 9.93 -16.67 17.21
CA ILE A 250 10.23 -15.69 18.27
C ILE A 250 9.98 -14.27 17.80
N THR A 251 10.40 -13.92 16.58
CA THR A 251 10.16 -12.60 16.01
C THR A 251 8.66 -12.29 15.91
N LEU A 252 7.85 -13.24 15.44
CA LEU A 252 6.39 -13.09 15.36
C LEU A 252 5.74 -12.96 16.75
N LEU A 253 6.24 -13.66 17.77
CA LEU A 253 5.76 -13.52 19.15
C LEU A 253 6.07 -12.15 19.75
N LEU A 254 7.21 -11.54 19.39
CA LEU A 254 7.62 -10.24 19.93
C LEU A 254 6.97 -9.04 19.21
N ILE A 255 6.68 -9.19 17.93
CA ILE A 255 6.25 -8.08 17.06
C ILE A 255 4.76 -8.23 16.66
N GLY A 256 4.20 -9.43 16.74
CA GLY A 256 2.87 -9.75 16.22
C GLY A 256 1.79 -8.77 16.67
N ASP A 257 1.67 -8.53 17.98
CA ASP A 257 0.65 -7.66 18.55
C ASP A 257 0.82 -6.18 18.11
N LYS A 258 2.07 -5.73 17.93
CA LYS A 258 2.36 -4.37 17.45
C LYS A 258 2.05 -4.21 15.96
N PHE A 259 2.21 -5.27 15.18
CA PHE A 259 1.90 -5.26 13.76
C PHE A 259 0.39 -5.14 13.50
N PHE A 260 -0.45 -5.67 14.39
CA PHE A 260 -1.91 -5.55 14.32
C PHE A 260 -2.38 -4.10 14.40
N SER A 261 -1.78 -3.32 15.29
CA SER A 261 -2.13 -1.90 15.45
C SER A 261 -1.83 -1.08 14.18
N ILE A 262 -0.83 -1.49 13.40
CA ILE A 262 -0.45 -0.82 12.16
C ILE A 262 -1.37 -1.21 10.99
N VAL A 263 -1.69 -2.50 10.86
CA VAL A 263 -2.43 -3.03 9.69
C VAL A 263 -3.95 -2.99 9.89
N ARG A 264 -4.43 -2.72 11.10
CA ARG A 264 -5.87 -2.69 11.49
C ARG A 264 -6.63 -3.96 11.07
N VAL A 265 -6.01 -5.12 11.20
CA VAL A 265 -6.61 -6.42 10.83
C VAL A 265 -6.51 -7.36 12.01
N ASP A 266 -7.63 -7.78 12.57
CA ASP A 266 -7.73 -8.71 13.71
C ASP A 266 -7.43 -10.17 13.34
N ILE A 267 -6.35 -10.42 12.61
CA ILE A 267 -5.92 -11.77 12.26
C ILE A 267 -4.63 -12.11 13.01
N PRO A 268 -4.63 -13.06 13.95
CA PRO A 268 -3.43 -13.41 14.68
C PRO A 268 -2.36 -13.95 13.73
N MET A 269 -1.17 -13.34 13.75
CA MET A 269 -0.03 -13.83 12.98
C MET A 269 0.40 -15.19 13.51
N ARG A 270 0.10 -16.24 12.75
CA ARG A 270 0.50 -17.60 13.09
C ARG A 270 1.67 -18.03 12.22
N LEU A 271 2.65 -18.68 12.85
CA LEU A 271 3.77 -19.29 12.13
C LEU A 271 3.26 -20.45 11.26
N CYS A 272 3.21 -20.25 9.96
CA CYS A 272 2.86 -21.29 8.99
C CYS A 272 4.12 -21.79 8.28
N VAL A 273 4.46 -23.05 8.49
CA VAL A 273 5.63 -23.68 7.86
C VAL A 273 5.18 -24.54 6.68
N SER A 274 5.49 -24.11 5.47
CA SER A 274 5.25 -24.89 4.27
C SER A 274 6.32 -25.99 4.11
N TRP A 275 5.92 -27.24 3.99
CA TRP A 275 6.85 -28.35 3.75
C TRP A 275 7.63 -28.19 2.43
N GLN A 276 7.00 -27.59 1.40
CA GLN A 276 7.65 -27.30 0.13
C GLN A 276 8.82 -26.31 0.31
N ALA A 277 8.61 -25.26 1.08
CA ALA A 277 9.65 -24.26 1.37
C ALA A 277 10.82 -24.92 2.15
N VAL A 278 10.53 -25.79 3.10
CA VAL A 278 11.56 -26.54 3.85
C VAL A 278 12.39 -27.43 2.93
N VAL A 279 11.74 -28.15 2.01
CA VAL A 279 12.44 -29.01 1.04
C VAL A 279 13.30 -28.17 0.09
N ILE A 280 12.78 -27.08 -0.45
CA ILE A 280 13.52 -26.18 -1.34
C ILE A 280 14.74 -25.59 -0.61
N ALA A 281 14.57 -25.12 0.62
CA ALA A 281 15.66 -24.60 1.44
C ALA A 281 16.73 -25.67 1.71
N ALA A 282 16.33 -26.89 2.04
CA ALA A 282 17.25 -28.01 2.25
C ALA A 282 18.04 -28.35 0.98
N VAL A 283 17.38 -28.36 -0.18
CA VAL A 283 18.03 -28.62 -1.47
C VAL A 283 19.03 -27.52 -1.83
N ILE A 284 18.66 -26.26 -1.67
CA ILE A 284 19.54 -25.11 -1.92
C ILE A 284 20.75 -25.18 -0.99
N ALA A 285 20.54 -25.45 0.30
CA ALA A 285 21.62 -25.58 1.28
C ALA A 285 22.56 -26.73 0.94
N LEU A 286 22.02 -27.89 0.57
CA LEU A 286 22.83 -29.06 0.17
C LEU A 286 23.68 -28.76 -1.07
N VAL A 287 23.08 -28.17 -2.10
CA VAL A 287 23.78 -27.77 -3.34
C VAL A 287 24.90 -26.76 -3.01
N THR A 288 24.60 -25.78 -2.14
CA THR A 288 25.57 -24.78 -1.68
C THR A 288 26.78 -25.44 -1.01
N VAL A 289 26.57 -26.38 -0.09
CA VAL A 289 27.67 -27.11 0.59
C VAL A 289 28.46 -27.95 -0.38
N LEU A 290 27.80 -28.69 -1.27
CA LEU A 290 28.49 -29.53 -2.25
C LEU A 290 29.36 -28.71 -3.22
N ILE A 291 28.86 -27.59 -3.71
CA ILE A 291 29.63 -26.66 -4.57
C ILE A 291 30.84 -26.12 -3.81
N SER A 292 30.63 -25.72 -2.56
CA SER A 292 31.68 -25.14 -1.71
C SER A 292 32.80 -26.15 -1.38
N ALA A 293 32.45 -27.44 -1.18
CA ALA A 293 33.41 -28.50 -0.90
C ALA A 293 34.13 -29.03 -2.16
N TRP A 294 33.47 -28.93 -3.34
CA TRP A 294 34.00 -29.49 -4.59
C TRP A 294 35.28 -28.82 -5.08
N ILE A 295 35.37 -27.49 -4.99
CA ILE A 295 36.54 -26.74 -5.45
C ILE A 295 37.77 -27.03 -4.58
N PRO A 296 37.72 -26.99 -3.21
CA PRO A 296 38.86 -27.38 -2.38
C PRO A 296 39.29 -28.84 -2.58
N SER A 297 38.32 -29.78 -2.70
CA SER A 297 38.60 -31.20 -2.91
C SER A 297 39.36 -31.45 -4.24
N LYS A 298 38.96 -30.75 -5.32
CA LYS A 298 39.65 -30.79 -6.60
C LYS A 298 41.06 -30.24 -6.52
N ARG A 299 41.31 -29.24 -5.69
CA ARG A 299 42.61 -28.63 -5.54
C ARG A 299 43.57 -29.50 -4.73
N ALA A 300 43.11 -30.12 -3.64
CA ALA A 300 43.91 -31.03 -2.81
C ALA A 300 44.34 -32.31 -3.54
N THR A 301 43.45 -32.87 -4.37
CA THR A 301 43.73 -34.10 -5.11
C THR A 301 44.61 -33.92 -6.35
N ARG A 302 45.03 -32.69 -6.68
CA ARG A 302 45.95 -32.42 -7.80
C ARG A 302 47.44 -32.47 -7.40
N VAL A 303 47.73 -32.52 -6.10
CA VAL A 303 49.10 -32.57 -5.58
C VAL A 303 49.62 -33.97 -5.71
N SER A 304 50.90 -34.14 -6.13
CA SER A 304 51.52 -35.45 -6.18
C SER A 304 51.79 -36.01 -4.79
N ALA A 305 51.78 -37.35 -4.62
CA ALA A 305 52.02 -37.99 -3.30
C ALA A 305 53.32 -37.51 -2.66
N VAL A 306 54.38 -37.40 -3.44
CA VAL A 306 55.73 -36.96 -2.97
C VAL A 306 55.70 -35.49 -2.52
N GLU A 307 55.05 -34.59 -3.22
CA GLU A 307 54.93 -33.18 -2.85
C GLU A 307 54.03 -32.98 -1.61
N ALA A 308 52.96 -33.81 -1.48
CA ALA A 308 52.07 -33.77 -0.32
C ALA A 308 52.77 -34.24 0.95
N ILE A 309 53.59 -35.30 0.89
CA ILE A 309 54.34 -35.85 2.02
C ILE A 309 55.48 -34.92 2.44
N ARG A 310 56.23 -34.33 1.44
CA ARG A 310 57.31 -33.40 1.70
C ARG A 310 56.85 -32.01 2.14
N GLN A 311 55.60 -31.68 2.02
CA GLN A 311 55.03 -30.35 2.33
C GLN A 311 55.77 -29.18 1.60
N SER A 312 56.46 -29.50 0.50
CA SER A 312 57.33 -28.57 -0.23
C SER A 312 56.54 -27.55 -1.07
N MET A 313 55.21 -27.68 -1.19
CA MET A 313 54.35 -26.76 -1.95
C MET A 313 54.18 -25.37 -1.35
N ASP A 314 54.48 -25.20 -0.04
CA ASP A 314 54.31 -23.91 0.61
C ASP A 314 55.39 -22.86 0.27
N ILE A 315 56.44 -23.26 -0.45
CA ILE A 315 57.56 -22.36 -0.72
C ILE A 315 57.81 -22.24 -2.25
N LYS A 316 56.87 -21.65 -2.97
CA LYS A 316 57.20 -21.06 -4.28
C LYS A 316 57.88 -19.69 -4.05
N VAL A 317 59.18 -19.72 -3.88
CA VAL A 317 59.98 -18.48 -3.80
C VAL A 317 60.05 -17.86 -5.20
N SER A 318 59.21 -16.86 -5.45
CA SER A 318 59.34 -16.01 -6.64
C SER A 318 60.61 -15.17 -6.49
N GLY A 319 61.53 -15.30 -7.41
CA GLY A 319 62.77 -14.51 -7.40
C GLY A 319 62.59 -12.98 -7.63
N ARG A 320 61.34 -12.54 -7.81
CA ARG A 320 61.06 -11.09 -7.99
C ARG A 320 61.09 -10.36 -6.64
N PRO A 321 61.80 -9.20 -6.54
CA PRO A 321 61.82 -8.42 -5.33
C PRO A 321 60.42 -7.86 -5.00
N VAL A 322 59.95 -8.10 -3.78
CA VAL A 322 58.68 -7.56 -3.29
C VAL A 322 58.87 -6.17 -2.75
N ARG A 323 58.41 -5.16 -3.47
CA ARG A 323 58.44 -3.74 -3.03
C ARG A 323 57.39 -3.56 -1.93
N THR A 324 57.79 -2.94 -0.81
CA THR A 324 56.90 -2.57 0.32
C THR A 324 56.70 -1.06 0.33
N SER A 325 55.58 -0.61 0.83
CA SER A 325 55.22 0.80 0.95
C SER A 325 56.12 1.46 2.00
N LYS A 326 56.68 2.64 1.69
CA LYS A 326 57.39 3.49 2.66
C LYS A 326 56.51 3.87 3.86
N LEU A 327 55.18 3.92 3.64
CA LEU A 327 54.19 4.20 4.68
C LEU A 327 54.12 3.07 5.73
N ALA A 328 54.20 1.80 5.29
CA ALA A 328 54.24 0.66 6.19
C ALA A 328 55.44 0.66 7.12
N TYR A 329 56.61 1.14 6.63
CA TYR A 329 57.81 1.33 7.46
C TYR A 329 57.63 2.48 8.45
N LYS A 330 57.04 3.60 8.01
CA LYS A 330 56.81 4.79 8.85
C LYS A 330 55.83 4.55 9.99
N LEU A 331 54.78 3.76 9.75
CA LEU A 331 53.71 3.49 10.73
C LEU A 331 54.03 2.29 11.65
N PHE A 332 54.62 1.23 11.11
CA PHE A 332 54.77 -0.07 11.82
C PHE A 332 56.23 -0.55 11.87
N GLY A 333 57.20 0.23 11.43
CA GLY A 333 58.64 -0.12 11.45
C GLY A 333 58.97 -1.39 10.67
N LEU A 334 60.04 -2.07 11.09
CA LEU A 334 60.54 -3.29 10.46
C LEU A 334 59.52 -4.44 10.51
N PRO A 335 58.77 -4.69 11.62
CA PRO A 335 57.72 -5.71 11.64
C PRO A 335 56.65 -5.51 10.58
N GLY A 336 56.19 -4.30 10.33
CA GLY A 336 55.20 -3.97 9.30
C GLY A 336 55.74 -4.24 7.89
N VAL A 337 57.00 -3.98 7.61
CA VAL A 337 57.61 -4.33 6.33
C VAL A 337 57.72 -5.83 6.13
N LEU A 338 58.10 -6.60 7.14
CA LEU A 338 58.17 -8.07 7.11
C LEU A 338 56.79 -8.69 6.91
N ALA A 339 55.77 -8.22 7.66
CA ALA A 339 54.40 -8.65 7.50
C ALA A 339 53.86 -8.37 6.10
N GLY A 340 54.14 -7.17 5.57
CA GLY A 340 53.76 -6.77 4.22
C GLY A 340 54.41 -7.63 3.13
N LYS A 341 55.71 -7.98 3.30
CA LYS A 341 56.42 -8.90 2.40
C LYS A 341 55.83 -10.33 2.48
N HIS A 342 55.57 -10.80 3.68
CA HIS A 342 54.97 -12.11 3.91
C HIS A 342 53.55 -12.20 3.28
N TYR A 343 52.73 -11.15 3.51
CA TYR A 343 51.40 -11.07 2.89
C TYR A 343 51.48 -11.09 1.36
N LYS A 344 52.33 -10.26 0.78
CA LYS A 344 52.47 -10.19 -0.69
C LYS A 344 52.98 -11.50 -1.30
N ARG A 345 53.84 -12.22 -0.61
CA ARG A 345 54.32 -13.56 -1.04
C ARG A 345 53.22 -14.63 -0.94
N ASN A 346 52.36 -14.55 0.09
CA ASN A 346 51.30 -15.51 0.35
C ASN A 346 49.93 -15.01 -0.09
N ARG A 347 49.85 -14.03 -0.98
CA ARG A 347 48.60 -13.36 -1.40
C ARG A 347 47.48 -14.31 -1.81
N LYS A 348 47.84 -15.46 -2.42
CA LYS A 348 46.82 -16.47 -2.82
C LYS A 348 46.16 -17.14 -1.61
N LYS A 349 46.87 -17.32 -0.50
CA LYS A 349 46.34 -17.93 0.74
C LYS A 349 45.35 -16.97 1.42
N TYR A 350 45.69 -15.69 1.49
CA TYR A 350 44.87 -14.65 2.13
C TYR A 350 43.67 -14.18 1.26
N ARG A 351 43.75 -14.39 -0.05
CA ARG A 351 42.70 -13.92 -1.00
C ARG A 351 41.32 -14.48 -0.64
N THR A 352 41.22 -15.72 -0.22
CA THR A 352 39.95 -16.35 0.13
C THR A 352 39.33 -15.70 1.36
N THR A 353 40.13 -15.45 2.40
CA THR A 353 39.65 -14.77 3.62
C THR A 353 39.25 -13.32 3.33
N VAL A 354 40.04 -12.60 2.49
CA VAL A 354 39.69 -11.23 2.09
C VAL A 354 38.39 -11.21 1.29
N VAL A 355 38.20 -12.16 0.35
CA VAL A 355 36.94 -12.27 -0.43
C VAL A 355 35.77 -12.61 0.50
N SER A 356 35.97 -13.51 1.46
CA SER A 356 34.91 -13.85 2.43
C SER A 356 34.49 -12.65 3.29
N LEU A 357 35.46 -11.90 3.81
CA LEU A 357 35.20 -10.68 4.58
C LEU A 357 34.50 -9.60 3.71
N PHE A 358 35.00 -9.38 2.49
CA PHE A 358 34.39 -8.46 1.54
C PHE A 358 32.92 -8.85 1.28
N MET A 359 32.63 -10.14 1.05
CA MET A 359 31.27 -10.62 0.82
C MET A 359 30.36 -10.46 2.03
N SER A 360 30.89 -10.65 3.24
CA SER A 360 30.12 -10.40 4.47
C SER A 360 29.73 -8.91 4.60
N ILE A 361 30.66 -8.00 4.24
CA ILE A 361 30.38 -6.57 4.26
C ILE A 361 29.34 -6.22 3.16
N VAL A 362 29.51 -6.75 1.94
CA VAL A 362 28.55 -6.52 0.85
C VAL A 362 27.16 -7.02 1.26
N LEU A 363 27.06 -8.22 1.86
CA LEU A 363 25.79 -8.77 2.31
C LEU A 363 25.14 -7.86 3.38
N PHE A 364 25.91 -7.40 4.35
CA PHE A 364 25.42 -6.51 5.41
C PHE A 364 24.92 -5.18 4.83
N VAL A 365 25.74 -4.54 3.98
CA VAL A 365 25.36 -3.26 3.34
C VAL A 365 24.13 -3.43 2.44
N SER A 366 24.07 -4.53 1.67
CA SER A 366 22.90 -4.80 0.82
C SER A 366 21.64 -5.05 1.64
N ALA A 367 21.73 -5.77 2.76
CA ALA A 367 20.59 -6.00 3.64
C ALA A 367 20.13 -4.70 4.32
N ALA A 368 21.06 -3.87 4.80
CA ALA A 368 20.75 -2.57 5.38
C ALA A 368 20.07 -1.65 4.36
N ALA A 369 20.68 -1.47 3.18
CA ALA A 369 20.10 -0.66 2.12
C ALA A 369 18.72 -1.16 1.68
N PHE A 370 18.53 -2.49 1.61
CA PHE A 370 17.21 -3.06 1.32
C PHE A 370 16.17 -2.69 2.39
N THR A 371 16.55 -2.79 3.67
CA THR A 371 15.66 -2.41 4.77
C THR A 371 15.32 -0.93 4.72
N ASP A 372 16.31 -0.06 4.47
CA ASP A 372 16.11 1.39 4.36
C ASP A 372 15.16 1.73 3.20
N TYR A 373 15.37 1.14 2.01
CA TYR A 373 14.46 1.35 0.86
C TYR A 373 13.05 0.78 1.09
N MET A 374 12.94 -0.34 1.81
CA MET A 374 11.63 -0.89 2.18
C MET A 374 10.90 0.01 3.17
N MET A 375 11.60 0.58 4.15
CA MET A 375 11.04 1.56 5.07
C MET A 375 10.62 2.83 4.33
N GLU A 376 11.49 3.42 3.52
CA GLU A 376 11.16 4.59 2.68
C GLU A 376 9.96 4.33 1.77
N SER A 377 9.88 3.13 1.19
CA SER A 377 8.74 2.72 0.35
C SER A 377 7.45 2.56 1.15
N ALA A 378 7.52 2.05 2.38
CA ALA A 378 6.39 1.91 3.29
C ALA A 378 5.95 3.29 3.81
N GLU A 379 6.87 4.14 4.20
CA GLU A 379 6.63 5.52 4.63
C GLU A 379 5.98 6.33 3.49
N GLY A 380 6.50 6.23 2.28
CA GLY A 380 5.90 6.87 1.10
C GLY A 380 4.48 6.40 0.76
N GLY A 381 4.07 5.22 1.25
CA GLY A 381 2.72 4.64 1.06
C GLY A 381 1.75 4.89 2.22
N LEU A 382 2.24 5.14 3.43
CA LEU A 382 1.41 5.15 4.64
C LEU A 382 1.13 6.54 5.20
N ALA A 383 2.01 7.51 5.07
CA ALA A 383 1.77 8.87 5.55
C ALA A 383 2.80 9.86 5.02
N SER A 384 2.50 11.14 5.11
CA SER A 384 3.51 12.17 4.98
C SER A 384 4.32 12.21 6.28
N ASP A 385 5.63 12.05 6.17
CA ASP A 385 6.57 11.97 7.29
C ASP A 385 6.77 13.29 8.05
N GLN A 386 5.96 14.32 7.73
CA GLN A 386 6.19 15.68 8.20
C GLN A 386 5.22 16.13 9.29
N PHE A 387 4.28 15.27 9.71
CA PHE A 387 3.33 15.58 10.77
C PHE A 387 2.95 14.32 11.57
N ASP A 388 2.57 14.53 12.85
CA ASP A 388 2.24 13.46 13.79
C ASP A 388 0.72 13.33 13.99
N LEU A 389 -0.03 14.42 13.82
CA LEU A 389 -1.48 14.48 14.05
C LEU A 389 -2.16 15.23 12.91
N ILE A 390 -3.34 14.74 12.53
CA ILE A 390 -4.29 15.48 11.68
C ILE A 390 -5.54 15.75 12.49
N TYR A 391 -5.99 16.99 12.44
CA TYR A 391 -7.31 17.39 12.92
C TYR A 391 -8.10 17.98 11.76
N ALA A 392 -9.30 17.46 11.50
CA ALA A 392 -10.21 18.01 10.50
C ALA A 392 -11.33 18.76 11.21
N ALA A 393 -11.41 20.07 10.98
CA ALA A 393 -12.47 20.91 11.47
C ALA A 393 -13.48 21.17 10.36
N GLU A 394 -14.76 20.91 10.61
CA GLU A 394 -15.83 21.41 9.75
C GLU A 394 -16.06 22.88 10.08
N SER A 395 -15.86 23.74 9.11
CA SER A 395 -16.20 25.17 9.26
C SER A 395 -17.64 25.39 8.82
N ASP A 396 -18.55 25.40 9.75
CA ASP A 396 -19.84 26.06 9.50
C ASP A 396 -19.64 27.57 9.41
N ALA A 397 -20.46 28.24 8.60
CA ALA A 397 -20.50 29.71 8.49
C ALA A 397 -20.75 30.41 9.83
N SER A 398 -21.16 29.65 10.87
CA SER A 398 -21.36 30.09 12.26
C SER A 398 -20.12 29.94 13.14
N SER A 399 -19.05 29.29 12.67
CA SER A 399 -17.83 29.10 13.45
C SER A 399 -17.12 30.44 13.66
N ALA A 400 -17.15 30.97 14.86
CA ALA A 400 -16.61 32.28 15.19
C ALA A 400 -15.09 32.40 15.15
N MET A 401 -14.39 31.29 14.82
CA MET A 401 -12.93 31.21 14.88
C MET A 401 -12.32 31.05 13.48
N THR A 402 -11.36 31.92 13.16
CA THR A 402 -10.60 31.79 11.90
C THR A 402 -9.64 30.59 11.97
N PRO A 403 -9.24 30.01 10.82
CA PRO A 403 -8.27 28.91 10.80
C PRO A 403 -6.95 29.24 11.50
N ASP A 404 -6.45 30.47 11.39
CA ASP A 404 -5.23 30.90 12.08
C ASP A 404 -5.43 30.92 13.60
N ALA A 405 -6.58 31.42 14.09
CA ALA A 405 -6.88 31.45 15.51
C ALA A 405 -7.02 30.04 16.10
N LEU A 406 -7.60 29.10 15.34
CA LEU A 406 -7.66 27.70 15.78
C LEU A 406 -6.27 27.05 15.77
N LEU A 407 -5.43 27.35 14.78
CA LEU A 407 -4.04 26.86 14.77
C LEU A 407 -3.26 27.39 16.00
N GLU A 408 -3.43 28.66 16.37
CA GLU A 408 -2.83 29.21 17.59
C GLU A 408 -3.34 28.51 18.86
N LEU A 409 -4.63 28.18 18.90
CA LEU A 409 -5.20 27.40 20.01
C LEU A 409 -4.56 26.01 20.10
N LEU A 410 -4.40 25.31 18.96
CA LEU A 410 -3.74 24.02 18.88
C LEU A 410 -2.27 24.09 19.32
N PHE A 411 -1.58 25.20 19.06
CA PHE A 411 -0.22 25.44 19.54
C PHE A 411 -0.14 25.75 21.05
N SER A 412 -1.26 26.03 21.71
CA SER A 412 -1.28 26.19 23.15
C SER A 412 -1.06 24.87 23.91
N GLU A 413 -1.22 23.73 23.26
CA GLU A 413 -0.89 22.42 23.81
C GLU A 413 0.62 22.24 23.92
N GLN A 414 1.10 21.85 25.11
CA GLN A 414 2.51 21.87 25.49
C GLN A 414 3.43 21.00 24.62
N ASN A 415 2.91 19.92 24.06
CA ASN A 415 3.70 18.99 23.27
C ASN A 415 3.64 19.27 21.75
N VAL A 416 2.74 20.15 21.30
CA VAL A 416 2.68 20.56 19.89
C VAL A 416 3.84 21.48 19.59
N THR A 417 4.68 21.07 18.62
CA THR A 417 5.93 21.77 18.29
C THR A 417 5.85 22.59 17.01
N GLY A 418 4.83 22.34 16.19
CA GLY A 418 4.61 23.03 14.93
C GLY A 418 3.36 22.52 14.23
N GLY A 419 3.01 23.18 13.14
CA GLY A 419 1.88 22.74 12.31
C GLY A 419 1.50 23.76 11.26
N THR A 420 0.56 23.37 10.44
CA THR A 420 -0.06 24.19 9.41
C THR A 420 -1.48 23.71 9.16
N TYR A 421 -2.22 24.41 8.33
CA TYR A 421 -3.54 23.97 7.89
C TYR A 421 -3.71 24.10 6.38
N THR A 422 -4.65 23.34 5.85
CA THR A 422 -5.13 23.48 4.49
C THR A 422 -6.64 23.42 4.43
N LYS A 423 -7.20 24.19 3.52
CA LYS A 423 -8.59 24.10 3.11
C LYS A 423 -8.63 23.57 1.70
N LYS A 424 -9.32 22.47 1.45
CA LYS A 424 -9.31 21.82 0.13
C LYS A 424 -10.71 21.59 -0.40
N GLN A 425 -10.85 21.68 -1.71
CA GLN A 425 -12.06 21.36 -2.44
C GLN A 425 -11.73 20.58 -3.70
N PHE A 426 -12.61 19.67 -4.08
CA PHE A 426 -12.51 18.99 -5.36
C PHE A 426 -12.69 19.98 -6.50
N LEU A 427 -11.68 20.06 -7.37
CA LEU A 427 -11.68 20.90 -8.56
C LEU A 427 -12.18 20.10 -9.74
N GLN A 428 -13.24 20.59 -10.37
CA GLN A 428 -13.64 20.20 -11.70
C GLN A 428 -13.48 21.43 -12.62
N GLY A 429 -12.89 21.25 -13.79
CA GLY A 429 -12.63 22.40 -14.66
C GLY A 429 -12.22 21.98 -16.06
N ASP A 430 -12.11 22.99 -16.92
CA ASP A 430 -11.69 22.84 -18.30
C ASP A 430 -10.33 23.50 -18.52
N ILE A 431 -9.44 22.81 -19.23
CA ILE A 431 -8.12 23.32 -19.61
C ILE A 431 -7.95 23.31 -21.13
N SER A 432 -7.33 24.35 -21.68
CA SER A 432 -7.03 24.38 -23.11
C SER A 432 -6.01 23.31 -23.50
N ARG A 433 -6.24 22.65 -24.64
CA ARG A 433 -5.35 21.61 -25.18
C ARG A 433 -3.91 22.11 -25.43
N GLU A 434 -3.72 23.40 -25.53
CA GLU A 434 -2.37 23.98 -25.67
C GLU A 434 -1.48 23.79 -24.45
N TYR A 435 -2.05 23.70 -23.23
CA TYR A 435 -1.31 23.52 -21.99
C TYR A 435 -0.98 22.07 -21.68
N VAL A 436 -1.71 21.10 -22.26
CA VAL A 436 -1.58 19.67 -21.89
C VAL A 436 -0.70 18.91 -22.88
N THR A 437 -0.03 17.87 -22.38
CA THR A 437 0.81 16.98 -23.20
C THR A 437 -0.03 16.18 -24.19
N ALA A 438 0.57 15.78 -25.31
CA ALA A 438 -0.10 14.90 -26.28
C ALA A 438 -0.50 13.56 -25.64
N MET A 439 0.36 13.03 -24.77
CA MET A 439 0.11 11.76 -24.08
C MET A 439 -1.13 11.81 -23.19
N PHE A 440 -1.35 12.92 -22.48
CA PHE A 440 -2.55 13.10 -21.67
C PHE A 440 -3.79 13.29 -22.57
N ALA A 441 -3.69 14.09 -23.60
CA ALA A 441 -4.79 14.33 -24.55
C ALA A 441 -5.23 13.05 -25.29
N ASP A 442 -4.28 12.22 -25.72
CA ASP A 442 -4.57 10.95 -26.41
C ASP A 442 -5.25 9.94 -25.48
N ARG A 443 -4.89 9.92 -24.18
CA ARG A 443 -5.58 9.08 -23.19
C ARG A 443 -7.01 9.50 -22.92
N PHE A 444 -7.30 10.77 -22.97
CA PHE A 444 -8.68 11.26 -22.87
C PHE A 444 -9.57 10.72 -23.99
N ALA A 445 -9.02 10.59 -25.20
CA ALA A 445 -9.68 9.96 -26.33
C ALA A 445 -9.99 8.47 -26.09
N ASP A 446 -9.06 7.74 -25.48
CA ASP A 446 -9.21 6.31 -25.15
C ASP A 446 -10.35 6.02 -24.14
N PHE A 447 -10.73 6.99 -23.30
CA PHE A 447 -11.84 6.87 -22.35
C PHE A 447 -13.23 7.13 -22.96
N GLY A 448 -13.33 7.36 -24.27
CA GLY A 448 -14.60 7.58 -24.97
C GLY A 448 -15.28 8.91 -24.62
N MET A 449 -14.54 9.86 -24.06
CA MET A 449 -15.03 11.20 -23.74
C MET A 449 -14.89 12.18 -24.93
N GLU A 450 -14.39 11.72 -26.06
CA GLU A 450 -14.41 12.50 -27.31
C GLU A 450 -15.79 12.40 -27.94
N ARG A 451 -16.40 13.56 -28.19
CA ARG A 451 -17.50 13.68 -29.14
C ARG A 451 -16.96 13.43 -30.55
N GLU A 452 -17.72 12.74 -31.39
CA GLU A 452 -17.37 12.35 -32.79
C GLU A 452 -17.00 13.51 -33.72
N ASP A 453 -17.24 14.76 -33.34
CA ASP A 453 -17.02 15.92 -34.19
C ASP A 453 -15.88 16.78 -33.68
N ALA A 454 -14.67 16.58 -34.21
CA ALA A 454 -13.45 17.35 -34.02
C ALA A 454 -12.89 17.33 -32.56
N ALA A 455 -11.60 17.07 -32.41
CA ALA A 455 -10.92 17.10 -31.12
C ALA A 455 -11.28 18.38 -30.33
N PRO A 456 -11.86 18.26 -29.11
CA PRO A 456 -12.32 19.40 -28.35
C PRO A 456 -11.16 20.36 -28.07
N LYS A 457 -11.42 21.66 -28.20
CA LYS A 457 -10.43 22.70 -27.93
C LYS A 457 -9.99 22.68 -26.46
N ASN A 458 -10.91 22.36 -25.55
CA ASN A 458 -10.71 22.26 -24.12
C ASN A 458 -10.94 20.81 -23.66
N LEU A 459 -10.16 20.40 -22.69
CA LEU A 459 -10.27 19.10 -22.04
C LEU A 459 -10.79 19.29 -20.63
N SER A 460 -11.74 18.46 -20.21
CA SER A 460 -12.22 18.46 -18.83
C SER A 460 -11.23 17.76 -17.93
N ILE A 461 -10.87 18.40 -16.84
CA ILE A 461 -9.91 17.88 -15.86
C ILE A 461 -10.53 17.85 -14.47
N SER A 462 -9.98 16.98 -13.63
CA SER A 462 -10.29 16.93 -12.21
C SER A 462 -9.03 17.07 -11.37
N GLY A 463 -9.17 17.64 -10.18
CA GLY A 463 -8.07 17.85 -9.26
C GLY A 463 -8.56 18.28 -7.89
N TYR A 464 -7.66 18.85 -7.12
CA TYR A 464 -8.00 19.56 -5.90
C TYR A 464 -7.47 20.98 -5.94
N LEU A 465 -8.27 21.88 -5.40
CA LEU A 465 -7.90 23.25 -5.10
C LEU A 465 -7.55 23.32 -3.61
N TYR A 466 -6.30 23.64 -3.31
CA TYR A 466 -5.77 23.75 -1.95
C TYR A 466 -5.54 25.23 -1.61
N PHE A 467 -6.05 25.66 -0.48
CA PHE A 467 -5.69 26.90 0.17
C PHE A 467 -4.91 26.57 1.44
N VAL A 468 -3.67 26.94 1.49
CA VAL A 468 -2.76 26.58 2.58
C VAL A 468 -2.42 27.83 3.42
N ALA A 469 -2.10 27.63 4.69
CA ALA A 469 -1.66 28.74 5.53
C ALA A 469 -0.56 29.56 4.84
N ASP A 470 -0.66 30.88 4.89
CA ASP A 470 0.25 31.78 4.16
C ASP A 470 1.73 31.52 4.49
N ALA A 471 2.02 31.21 5.75
CA ALA A 471 3.39 30.85 6.17
C ALA A 471 3.92 29.61 5.45
N GLU A 472 3.08 28.60 5.20
CA GLU A 472 3.48 27.41 4.48
C GLU A 472 3.59 27.66 2.97
N PHE A 473 2.68 28.47 2.42
CA PHE A 473 2.77 28.88 1.03
C PHE A 473 4.06 29.66 0.75
N ASN A 474 4.45 30.56 1.66
CA ASN A 474 5.68 31.32 1.55
C ASN A 474 6.92 30.42 1.58
N ARG A 475 6.92 29.33 2.36
CA ARG A 475 7.98 28.30 2.29
C ARG A 475 8.09 27.68 0.90
N LEU A 476 6.96 27.41 0.23
CA LEU A 476 6.97 26.92 -1.16
C LEU A 476 7.54 27.97 -2.11
N LEU A 477 7.17 29.25 -1.95
CA LEU A 477 7.74 30.33 -2.76
C LEU A 477 9.27 30.43 -2.59
N GLU A 478 9.78 30.36 -1.37
CA GLU A 478 11.21 30.33 -1.07
C GLU A 478 11.88 29.10 -1.70
N LYS A 479 11.31 27.90 -1.52
CA LYS A 479 11.84 26.64 -2.07
C LYS A 479 12.04 26.71 -3.58
N TYR A 480 11.09 27.32 -4.29
CA TYR A 480 11.13 27.43 -5.74
C TYR A 480 11.65 28.77 -6.27
N ASN A 481 12.14 29.64 -5.37
CA ASN A 481 12.69 30.97 -5.67
C ASN A 481 11.71 31.86 -6.47
N LEU A 482 10.44 31.88 -6.00
CA LEU A 482 9.34 32.65 -6.58
C LEU A 482 9.14 33.97 -5.82
N LYS A 483 8.63 34.99 -6.50
CA LYS A 483 8.42 36.31 -5.89
C LYS A 483 7.05 36.36 -5.22
N GLU A 484 7.03 36.65 -3.91
CA GLU A 484 5.81 36.73 -3.11
C GLU A 484 4.78 37.70 -3.72
N ALA A 485 5.20 38.88 -4.17
CA ALA A 485 4.31 39.91 -4.71
C ALA A 485 3.46 39.45 -5.91
N ASP A 486 3.95 38.48 -6.70
CA ASP A 486 3.23 37.96 -7.86
C ASP A 486 2.07 37.04 -7.47
N TYR A 487 2.14 36.40 -6.28
CA TYR A 487 1.17 35.42 -5.81
C TYR A 487 0.10 35.99 -4.87
N TYR A 488 0.34 37.19 -4.32
CA TYR A 488 -0.61 37.90 -3.43
C TYR A 488 -1.31 39.08 -4.11
N ASP A 489 -1.26 39.14 -5.45
CA ASP A 489 -2.03 40.12 -6.22
C ASP A 489 -3.51 39.71 -6.30
N ARG A 490 -4.38 40.45 -5.62
CA ARG A 490 -5.83 40.18 -5.55
C ARG A 490 -6.54 40.36 -6.90
N ASP A 491 -6.02 41.21 -7.75
CA ASP A 491 -6.62 41.46 -9.06
C ASP A 491 -6.25 40.40 -10.10
N ASN A 492 -5.10 39.71 -9.88
CA ASN A 492 -4.62 38.62 -10.74
C ASN A 492 -3.99 37.49 -9.94
N PRO A 493 -4.80 36.75 -9.16
CA PRO A 493 -4.27 35.74 -8.25
C PRO A 493 -3.56 34.60 -9.01
N LEU A 494 -2.33 34.31 -8.60
CA LEU A 494 -1.55 33.19 -9.12
C LEU A 494 -1.46 32.07 -8.08
N GLY A 495 -1.52 30.83 -8.56
CA GLY A 495 -1.28 29.63 -7.78
C GLY A 495 -0.08 28.84 -8.29
N ILE A 496 0.30 27.83 -7.55
CA ILE A 496 1.28 26.82 -7.97
C ILE A 496 0.51 25.58 -8.43
N ALA A 497 0.76 25.13 -9.66
CA ALA A 497 0.20 23.89 -10.17
C ALA A 497 1.05 22.70 -9.73
N LEU A 498 0.42 21.67 -9.21
CA LEU A 498 1.08 20.39 -8.95
C LEU A 498 0.62 19.38 -10.00
N ASP A 499 1.57 18.97 -10.84
CA ASP A 499 1.37 17.99 -11.91
C ASP A 499 2.16 16.72 -11.55
N ARG A 500 1.48 15.79 -10.88
CA ARG A 500 2.04 14.49 -10.57
C ARG A 500 0.95 13.44 -10.66
N ASN A 501 0.78 12.88 -11.82
CA ASN A 501 -0.13 11.78 -12.04
C ASN A 501 0.64 10.46 -12.05
N ILE A 502 0.26 9.55 -11.14
CA ILE A 502 0.71 8.16 -11.19
C ILE A 502 -0.51 7.33 -11.55
N GLU A 503 -0.55 6.85 -12.76
CA GLU A 503 -1.69 6.10 -13.28
C GLU A 503 -1.28 4.68 -13.66
N LEU A 504 -2.21 3.73 -13.47
CA LEU A 504 -2.02 2.37 -13.92
C LEU A 504 -2.23 2.27 -15.42
N ASP A 505 -1.15 2.11 -16.18
CA ASP A 505 -1.25 1.77 -17.59
C ASP A 505 -1.67 0.31 -17.76
N ARG A 506 -2.94 0.10 -18.09
CA ARG A 506 -3.51 -1.25 -18.25
C ARG A 506 -2.91 -2.02 -19.45
N ARG A 507 -2.32 -1.32 -20.44
CA ARG A 507 -1.65 -1.97 -21.58
C ARG A 507 -0.26 -2.45 -21.21
N LEU A 508 0.44 -1.66 -20.39
CA LEU A 508 1.79 -1.98 -19.92
C LEU A 508 1.78 -2.72 -18.58
N GLU A 509 0.60 -2.86 -17.97
CA GLU A 509 0.40 -3.49 -16.65
C GLU A 509 1.34 -2.94 -15.56
N LYS A 510 1.61 -1.64 -15.62
CA LYS A 510 2.48 -0.96 -14.66
C LYS A 510 1.99 0.46 -14.37
N TYR A 511 2.38 0.95 -13.20
CA TYR A 511 2.20 2.36 -12.88
C TYR A 511 3.19 3.19 -13.70
N VAL A 512 2.68 4.23 -14.33
CA VAL A 512 3.45 5.21 -15.11
C VAL A 512 3.19 6.60 -14.56
N THR A 513 4.23 7.42 -14.53
CA THR A 513 4.06 8.86 -14.26
C THR A 513 3.64 9.52 -15.55
N LEU A 514 2.56 10.27 -15.51
CA LEU A 514 2.04 11.04 -16.64
C LEU A 514 2.22 12.51 -16.33
N ASP A 515 2.95 13.20 -17.19
CA ASP A 515 2.98 14.66 -17.19
C ASP A 515 1.73 15.16 -17.91
N THR A 516 0.86 15.84 -17.19
CA THR A 516 -0.36 16.42 -17.76
C THR A 516 -0.03 17.71 -18.48
N LEU A 517 0.78 18.58 -17.87
CA LEU A 517 1.15 19.90 -18.39
C LEU A 517 2.41 19.86 -19.25
N LYS A 518 2.47 20.70 -20.28
CA LYS A 518 3.64 20.86 -21.15
C LYS A 518 4.80 21.66 -20.50
N GLY A 519 4.52 22.40 -19.45
CA GLY A 519 5.48 23.30 -18.83
C GLY A 519 4.93 24.03 -17.61
N ASP A 520 5.58 25.11 -17.23
CA ASP A 520 5.37 25.80 -15.96
C ASP A 520 4.05 26.59 -15.85
N GLY A 521 3.34 26.91 -16.92
CA GLY A 521 2.15 27.74 -16.87
C GLY A 521 0.87 27.03 -17.33
N CYS A 522 -0.24 27.31 -16.68
CA CYS A 522 -1.56 26.88 -17.14
C CYS A 522 -2.68 27.83 -16.71
N VAL A 523 -3.78 27.79 -17.47
CA VAL A 523 -5.04 28.44 -17.12
C VAL A 523 -6.12 27.36 -17.12
N ILE A 524 -6.84 27.28 -16.00
CA ILE A 524 -7.95 26.33 -15.81
C ILE A 524 -9.23 27.14 -15.57
N GLU A 525 -10.29 26.85 -16.31
CA GLU A 525 -11.62 27.32 -15.99
C GLU A 525 -12.24 26.36 -14.99
N GLY A 526 -12.19 26.70 -13.71
CA GLY A 526 -12.86 25.96 -12.64
C GLY A 526 -14.38 26.05 -12.79
N LEU A 527 -15.05 24.94 -12.51
CA LEU A 527 -16.49 24.80 -12.58
C LEU A 527 -17.03 24.49 -11.19
N TYR A 528 -18.09 25.17 -10.79
CA TYR A 528 -18.85 24.81 -9.60
C TYR A 528 -20.35 24.80 -9.92
N TYR A 529 -21.09 23.91 -9.27
CA TYR A 529 -22.54 23.89 -9.44
C TYR A 529 -23.17 25.10 -8.77
N VAL A 530 -24.06 25.76 -9.48
CA VAL A 530 -24.84 26.87 -8.94
C VAL A 530 -25.68 26.34 -7.77
N GLU A 531 -25.61 26.99 -6.63
CA GLU A 531 -26.49 26.70 -5.50
C GLU A 531 -27.79 27.49 -5.67
N ILE A 532 -28.92 26.82 -5.49
CA ILE A 532 -30.26 27.42 -5.53
C ILE A 532 -30.78 27.33 -4.09
N ASP A 533 -31.14 28.47 -3.52
CA ASP A 533 -31.65 28.53 -2.15
C ASP A 533 -32.87 27.62 -1.97
N GLY A 534 -32.82 26.78 -0.94
CA GLY A 534 -33.85 25.79 -0.65
C GLY A 534 -33.81 24.52 -1.53
N TYR A 535 -32.86 24.40 -2.45
CA TYR A 535 -32.74 23.24 -3.32
C TYR A 535 -31.37 22.56 -3.18
N TYR A 536 -31.33 21.28 -3.45
CA TYR A 536 -30.07 20.53 -3.61
C TYR A 536 -30.00 19.87 -4.99
N ARG A 537 -28.81 19.70 -5.51
CA ARG A 537 -28.61 19.00 -6.78
C ARG A 537 -28.94 17.51 -6.61
N LYS A 538 -29.95 17.04 -7.35
CA LYS A 538 -30.39 15.64 -7.29
C LYS A 538 -29.66 14.76 -8.31
N ASP A 539 -29.70 15.13 -9.59
CA ASP A 539 -29.18 14.30 -10.70
C ASP A 539 -28.95 15.14 -11.97
N SER A 540 -28.54 14.49 -13.03
CA SER A 540 -28.57 15.05 -14.39
C SER A 540 -29.20 14.04 -15.34
N ARG A 541 -30.02 14.50 -16.29
CA ARG A 541 -30.64 13.67 -17.30
C ARG A 541 -30.54 14.29 -18.68
N ILE A 542 -30.89 13.53 -19.70
CA ILE A 542 -31.14 14.08 -21.06
C ILE A 542 -32.64 14.35 -21.14
N ASP A 543 -33.01 15.59 -21.53
CA ASP A 543 -34.39 15.97 -21.72
C ASP A 543 -34.99 15.36 -23.02
N GLU A 544 -36.27 15.60 -23.24
CA GLU A 544 -36.98 15.10 -24.44
C GLU A 544 -36.43 15.66 -25.75
N ASN A 545 -35.68 16.75 -25.71
CA ASN A 545 -35.05 17.40 -26.85
C ASN A 545 -33.62 16.95 -27.11
N GLY A 546 -33.10 16.04 -26.25
CA GLY A 546 -31.72 15.54 -26.33
C GLY A 546 -30.68 16.42 -25.61
N ASN A 547 -31.11 17.44 -24.84
CA ASN A 547 -30.20 18.31 -24.09
C ASN A 547 -29.95 17.73 -22.70
N LYS A 548 -28.72 17.90 -22.23
CA LYS A 548 -28.38 17.54 -20.86
C LYS A 548 -28.85 18.62 -19.89
N VAL A 549 -29.63 18.23 -18.87
CA VAL A 549 -30.15 19.11 -17.82
C VAL A 549 -29.74 18.59 -16.45
N VAL A 550 -29.59 19.51 -15.50
CA VAL A 550 -29.32 19.19 -14.08
C VAL A 550 -30.59 19.44 -13.29
N LEU A 551 -30.94 18.48 -12.45
CA LEU A 551 -32.13 18.49 -11.63
C LEU A 551 -31.79 18.99 -10.23
N TYR A 552 -32.47 20.01 -9.78
CA TYR A 552 -32.45 20.53 -8.43
C TYR A 552 -33.78 20.23 -7.75
N GLN A 553 -33.75 19.59 -6.61
CA GLN A 553 -34.93 19.23 -5.83
C GLN A 553 -35.03 20.12 -4.60
N ASN A 554 -36.23 20.62 -4.32
CA ASN A 554 -36.49 21.40 -3.11
C ASN A 554 -36.33 20.54 -1.85
N ARG A 555 -35.65 21.09 -0.84
CA ARG A 555 -35.36 20.38 0.44
C ARG A 555 -36.62 20.02 1.22
N ASP A 556 -37.65 20.88 1.13
CA ASP A 556 -38.89 20.76 1.91
C ASP A 556 -40.03 20.11 1.09
N ASN A 557 -39.89 19.99 -0.22
CA ASN A 557 -40.91 19.45 -1.11
C ASN A 557 -40.30 18.62 -2.24
N GLU A 558 -40.35 17.31 -2.11
CA GLU A 558 -39.76 16.35 -3.04
C GLU A 558 -40.36 16.41 -4.49
N ASN A 559 -41.57 16.95 -4.63
CA ASN A 559 -42.23 17.09 -5.92
C ASN A 559 -41.87 18.40 -6.65
N ASP A 560 -41.16 19.29 -5.97
CA ASP A 560 -40.74 20.56 -6.53
C ASP A 560 -39.29 20.40 -7.07
N ILE A 561 -39.18 20.21 -8.39
CA ILE A 561 -37.92 19.99 -9.10
C ILE A 561 -37.73 21.09 -10.12
N ILE A 562 -36.59 21.76 -10.06
CA ILE A 562 -36.12 22.73 -11.05
C ILE A 562 -35.14 22.01 -11.98
N GLU A 563 -35.32 22.23 -13.29
CA GLU A 563 -34.41 21.77 -14.32
C GLU A 563 -33.61 22.95 -14.85
N LEU A 564 -32.29 22.90 -14.75
CA LEU A 564 -31.42 23.87 -15.41
C LEU A 564 -30.68 23.21 -16.56
N PRO A 565 -30.53 23.93 -17.70
CA PRO A 565 -29.61 23.50 -18.73
C PRO A 565 -28.22 23.22 -18.15
N TYR A 566 -27.56 22.18 -18.62
CA TYR A 566 -26.26 21.75 -18.07
C TYR A 566 -25.24 22.89 -18.05
N GLU A 567 -25.20 23.72 -19.08
CA GLU A 567 -24.29 24.87 -19.17
C GLU A 567 -24.61 26.00 -18.18
N GLU A 568 -25.89 26.17 -17.82
CA GLU A 568 -26.36 27.16 -16.86
C GLU A 568 -26.25 26.68 -15.39
N SER A 569 -26.05 25.38 -15.19
CA SER A 569 -25.91 24.77 -13.87
C SER A 569 -24.54 24.97 -13.24
N PHE A 570 -23.60 25.53 -14.00
CA PHE A 570 -22.25 25.80 -13.51
C PHE A 570 -21.94 27.29 -13.61
N ALA A 571 -21.35 27.81 -12.56
CA ALA A 571 -20.60 29.04 -12.63
C ALA A 571 -19.11 28.75 -12.81
N LYS A 572 -18.41 29.67 -13.47
CA LYS A 572 -17.01 29.53 -13.86
C LYS A 572 -16.14 30.52 -13.09
N TYR A 573 -14.92 30.09 -12.76
CA TYR A 573 -13.90 30.97 -12.23
C TYR A 573 -12.55 30.59 -12.83
N THR A 574 -11.63 31.54 -12.91
CA THR A 574 -10.35 31.32 -13.57
C THR A 574 -9.24 31.06 -12.58
N LEU A 575 -8.57 29.92 -12.71
CA LEU A 575 -7.38 29.57 -11.97
C LEU A 575 -6.15 29.74 -12.87
N ARG A 576 -5.12 30.40 -12.37
CA ARG A 576 -3.89 30.67 -13.11
C ARG A 576 -2.67 30.17 -12.34
N SER A 577 -1.73 29.58 -13.06
CA SER A 577 -0.42 29.24 -12.54
C SER A 577 0.65 29.64 -13.54
N GLU A 578 1.77 30.14 -13.04
CA GLU A 578 2.99 30.36 -13.80
C GLU A 578 4.11 29.38 -13.38
N LYS A 579 3.85 28.55 -12.37
CA LYS A 579 4.80 27.55 -11.88
C LYS A 579 4.13 26.20 -11.68
N THR A 580 4.73 25.17 -12.28
CA THR A 580 4.36 23.76 -12.06
C THR A 580 5.43 23.08 -11.22
N ILE A 581 4.99 22.28 -10.26
CA ILE A 581 5.85 21.45 -9.42
C ILE A 581 5.45 19.97 -9.57
N GLU A 582 6.42 19.08 -9.48
CA GLU A 582 6.22 17.62 -9.54
C GLU A 582 6.25 16.98 -8.14
N GLU A 583 6.94 17.60 -7.20
CA GLU A 583 7.04 17.12 -5.82
C GLU A 583 5.84 17.58 -5.02
N ALA A 584 5.00 16.61 -4.61
CA ALA A 584 3.82 16.91 -3.82
C ALA A 584 4.21 17.37 -2.41
N PRO A 585 3.75 18.55 -1.97
CA PRO A 585 3.86 18.96 -0.57
C PRO A 585 3.17 17.93 0.35
N PHE A 586 3.57 17.86 1.61
CA PHE A 586 3.09 16.86 2.58
C PHE A 586 1.57 16.91 2.82
N PHE A 587 0.97 18.07 2.69
CA PHE A 587 -0.47 18.28 2.87
C PHE A 587 -1.32 17.85 1.66
N VAL A 588 -0.70 17.47 0.54
CA VAL A 588 -1.41 16.99 -0.65
C VAL A 588 -1.56 15.48 -0.61
N SER A 589 -2.79 15.00 -0.64
CA SER A 589 -3.09 13.56 -0.66
C SER A 589 -2.51 12.89 -1.92
N ARG A 590 -1.71 11.85 -1.71
CA ARG A 590 -1.08 11.04 -2.78
C ARG A 590 -2.00 9.95 -3.34
N SER A 591 -3.16 9.75 -2.73
CA SER A 591 -4.00 8.56 -2.99
C SER A 591 -5.06 8.75 -4.07
N THR A 592 -5.27 9.96 -4.57
CA THR A 592 -6.34 10.23 -5.54
C THR A 592 -5.72 10.49 -6.91
N PRO A 593 -6.06 9.67 -7.94
CA PRO A 593 -5.63 9.94 -9.29
C PRO A 593 -6.40 11.16 -9.81
N VAL A 594 -5.74 12.30 -9.82
CA VAL A 594 -6.26 13.58 -10.29
C VAL A 594 -5.28 14.19 -11.27
N ALA A 595 -5.78 14.89 -12.26
CA ALA A 595 -4.93 15.42 -13.32
C ALA A 595 -4.03 16.56 -12.83
N ILE A 596 -4.59 17.57 -12.18
CA ILE A 596 -3.85 18.76 -11.73
C ILE A 596 -4.40 19.24 -10.41
N ASN A 597 -3.51 19.51 -9.45
CA ASN A 597 -3.89 20.23 -8.23
C ASN A 597 -3.38 21.66 -8.29
N MET A 598 -4.17 22.59 -7.75
CA MET A 598 -3.82 24.00 -7.66
C MET A 598 -3.64 24.40 -6.20
N ILE A 599 -2.56 25.09 -5.87
CA ILE A 599 -2.22 25.50 -4.50
C ILE A 599 -2.14 27.01 -4.45
N TYR A 600 -2.89 27.62 -3.54
CA TYR A 600 -2.95 29.06 -3.27
C TYR A 600 -2.71 29.36 -1.81
N PRO A 601 -2.26 30.59 -1.44
CA PRO A 601 -2.24 31.00 -0.06
C PRO A 601 -3.66 31.23 0.45
N TYR A 602 -3.92 30.93 1.74
CA TYR A 602 -5.26 31.01 2.31
C TYR A 602 -5.85 32.42 2.27
N SER A 603 -5.04 33.45 2.45
CA SER A 603 -5.48 34.86 2.37
C SER A 603 -6.03 35.26 1.00
N MET A 604 -5.80 34.46 -0.05
CA MET A 604 -6.29 34.70 -1.39
C MET A 604 -7.57 33.93 -1.71
N LEU A 605 -8.14 33.18 -0.75
CA LEU A 605 -9.34 32.34 -0.97
C LEU A 605 -10.50 33.14 -1.60
N GLU A 606 -10.85 34.27 -1.01
CA GLU A 606 -11.96 35.12 -1.48
C GLU A 606 -11.67 35.86 -2.80
N SER A 607 -10.39 35.98 -3.18
CA SER A 607 -9.99 36.57 -4.48
C SER A 607 -9.98 35.55 -5.60
N VAL A 608 -9.76 34.27 -5.28
CA VAL A 608 -9.69 33.16 -6.25
C VAL A 608 -11.06 32.53 -6.46
N VAL A 609 -11.82 32.34 -5.38
CA VAL A 609 -13.08 31.60 -5.38
C VAL A 609 -14.25 32.59 -5.26
N PRO A 610 -15.24 32.53 -6.19
CA PRO A 610 -16.44 33.35 -6.08
C PRO A 610 -17.19 33.09 -4.76
N GLU A 611 -17.83 34.14 -4.22
CA GLU A 611 -18.59 34.08 -2.95
C GLU A 611 -19.58 32.90 -2.94
N ALA A 612 -20.28 32.66 -4.04
CA ALA A 612 -21.24 31.57 -4.18
C ALA A 612 -20.63 30.15 -4.10
N ALA A 613 -19.31 30.03 -4.29
CA ALA A 613 -18.60 28.74 -4.20
C ALA A 613 -17.85 28.54 -2.87
N LEU A 614 -17.75 29.58 -2.02
CA LEU A 614 -17.03 29.53 -0.75
C LEU A 614 -17.63 28.48 0.20
N ASN A 615 -18.95 28.29 0.18
CA ASN A 615 -19.65 27.29 0.98
C ASN A 615 -19.27 25.85 0.68
N GLN A 616 -18.60 25.58 -0.44
CA GLN A 616 -18.11 24.25 -0.79
C GLN A 616 -16.81 23.88 -0.03
N PHE A 617 -16.11 24.88 0.50
CA PHE A 617 -14.89 24.71 1.28
C PHE A 617 -15.22 24.51 2.76
N ARG A 618 -15.87 23.40 3.11
CA ARG A 618 -16.36 23.16 4.49
C ARG A 618 -15.29 22.68 5.45
N ASN A 619 -14.30 21.91 4.97
CA ASN A 619 -13.32 21.23 5.82
C ASN A 619 -11.97 21.93 5.80
N THR A 620 -11.44 22.21 6.98
CA THR A 620 -10.06 22.65 7.17
C THR A 620 -9.30 21.54 7.85
N GLU A 621 -8.22 21.08 7.25
CA GLU A 621 -7.33 20.04 7.81
C GLU A 621 -6.10 20.69 8.43
N TYR A 622 -5.87 20.41 9.71
CA TYR A 622 -4.71 20.87 10.48
C TYR A 622 -3.71 19.73 10.58
N PHE A 623 -2.47 20.00 10.23
CA PHE A 623 -1.35 19.06 10.27
C PHE A 623 -0.40 19.52 11.36
N LEU A 624 -0.24 18.73 12.41
CA LEU A 624 0.50 19.11 13.61
C LEU A 624 1.71 18.20 13.82
N THR A 625 2.81 18.79 14.25
CA THR A 625 3.97 18.05 14.75
C THR A 625 4.01 18.10 16.26
N SER A 626 4.36 16.99 16.91
CA SER A 626 4.34 16.86 18.36
C SER A 626 5.56 16.13 18.89
N SER A 627 6.10 16.59 20.01
CA SER A 627 7.15 15.88 20.75
C SER A 627 6.63 14.62 21.46
N ASN A 628 5.30 14.54 21.68
CA ASN A 628 4.61 13.38 22.24
C ASN A 628 3.19 13.31 21.68
N HIS A 629 3.03 12.68 20.51
CA HIS A 629 1.77 12.64 19.78
C HIS A 629 0.62 11.98 20.56
N THR A 630 0.90 10.98 21.41
CA THR A 630 -0.13 10.33 22.24
C THR A 630 -0.69 11.30 23.29
N ALA A 631 0.19 12.01 24.00
CA ALA A 631 -0.24 12.99 24.98
C ALA A 631 -0.96 14.18 24.34
N SER A 632 -0.48 14.67 23.19
CA SER A 632 -1.17 15.72 22.44
C SER A 632 -2.56 15.28 21.99
N PHE A 633 -2.71 14.05 21.49
CA PHE A 633 -4.02 13.53 21.11
C PHE A 633 -4.98 13.47 22.31
N GLU A 634 -4.54 12.90 23.44
CA GLU A 634 -5.34 12.80 24.68
C GLU A 634 -5.75 14.18 25.24
N ASN A 635 -4.89 15.17 25.12
CA ASN A 635 -5.16 16.53 25.60
C ASN A 635 -6.05 17.35 24.67
N LEU A 636 -5.89 17.19 23.34
CA LEU A 636 -6.66 17.93 22.34
C LEU A 636 -8.05 17.33 22.10
N ALA A 637 -8.19 16.00 22.09
CA ALA A 637 -9.45 15.33 21.80
C ALA A 637 -10.67 15.78 22.64
N PRO A 638 -10.56 16.12 23.93
CA PRO A 638 -11.69 16.63 24.71
C PRO A 638 -11.96 18.15 24.52
N VAL A 639 -11.06 18.88 23.86
CA VAL A 639 -11.15 20.34 23.68
C VAL A 639 -11.69 20.69 22.29
N LEU A 640 -11.49 19.80 21.34
CA LEU A 640 -11.95 19.86 19.94
C LEU A 640 -13.29 19.17 19.75
#